data_d58d0fd9127a9ccb49430998751c68fe
#
_entry.id   d58d0fd9127a9ccb49430998751c68fe
#
_cell.length_a   1.000
_cell.length_b   1.000
_cell.length_c   1.000
_cell.angle_alpha   90.00
_cell.angle_beta   90.00
_cell.angle_gamma   90.00
#
_symmetry.space_group_name_H-M   'P 1'
#
loop_
_entity.id
_entity.type
_entity.pdbx_description
1 polymer ?
#
loop_
_entity_poly.entity_id
_entity_poly.type
_entity_poly.pdbx_seq_one_letter_code
_entity_poly.pdbx_strand_id
1 'polypeptide(L)'
;MSIEMEEFEGNEAEFLHGSKEYGADQIQILEGLEAVRKRPGMYIGSTSVRGLHHLVYEIVDNSVDEALAGFCNTITVKIHQDNSITVRDNGRGIPVDIQKKAGKSALEVVFTVLHAGGKFGGAGYKVSGGLHGVGASVVNALSEWLDVKVYKEGKIYTMSFAKGKVTKPIECIGTCSEEEQGTEVHFLPDASIFEESVYEFETLKIRLRETAFLTKNLKIRLVDEREGMEQEKEFHYEGGIQEFVSFLNKGKEALYSDVIYCEGEKEKILVEVAMQHNDSYTENIYTFVNNINTPEGGTHLTGFKNALTKTFNDYARQNKLLKDSEANLSGEDIREGLTCIISVKIEDPQFEGQTKQKLGTSEAQVAVQGIVSEQLTYFLEQNPAVAKVICEKSILAQRARAAARKARDLTRRKSALDGVGLPGKLADCSSKDPERCEIFIVEGDSALGPAKEGRNPETQAVLPLRGKVLNVQKARLDRIYANEEIKGMITAFGTGIHEDFDLSKLRYHKIIILTDADVDGAHISTLMLTFIYNFMPELIRKGHVYLAQPPLFTIQKNKKHYYAYSDEEYQRILKEIGSDGADVSRFKGLGEMNTEELQETTLDPETRTLLRVNMSDEDKAELDITFTTLMGDQVEPRREFIEQNARYVTNLDI
;
A
#
# COMPACT_ATOMS: atom_id res chain seq x y z
N MET A 1 -26.82 51.23 6.13
CA MET A 1 -27.42 50.27 5.22
C MET A 1 -26.84 48.92 5.61
N SER A 2 -27.47 48.34 6.58
CA SER A 2 -27.22 47.03 7.17
C SER A 2 -28.18 46.07 6.46
N ILE A 3 -27.68 45.02 5.79
CA ILE A 3 -28.41 43.81 5.42
C ILE A 3 -27.35 42.79 4.91
N GLU A 4 -27.52 41.56 5.41
CA GLU A 4 -26.97 40.28 4.92
C GLU A 4 -25.64 39.81 5.45
N MET A 5 -25.66 39.36 6.70
CA MET A 5 -24.73 38.39 7.27
C MET A 5 -25.46 37.37 8.17
N GLU A 6 -26.63 36.93 7.84
CA GLU A 6 -27.40 36.00 8.70
C GLU A 6 -27.76 34.64 8.07
N GLU A 7 -27.37 34.32 6.84
CA GLU A 7 -27.83 33.06 6.20
C GLU A 7 -26.82 31.90 6.14
N PHE A 8 -25.57 32.06 6.58
CA PHE A 8 -24.58 30.97 6.50
C PHE A 8 -24.39 30.14 7.79
N GLU A 9 -24.81 30.66 8.94
CA GLU A 9 -24.71 29.89 10.21
C GLU A 9 -25.86 28.88 10.42
N GLY A 10 -26.92 28.94 9.65
CA GLY A 10 -28.10 28.07 9.80
C GLY A 10 -27.91 26.62 9.28
N ASN A 11 -27.08 26.42 8.25
CA ASN A 11 -26.98 25.12 7.56
C ASN A 11 -26.04 24.11 8.22
N GLU A 12 -24.96 24.52 8.86
CA GLU A 12 -24.06 23.59 9.57
C GLU A 12 -24.67 23.05 10.87
N ALA A 13 -25.43 23.86 11.59
CA ALA A 13 -26.09 23.45 12.81
C ALA A 13 -27.22 22.43 12.58
N GLU A 14 -27.93 22.51 11.44
CA GLU A 14 -28.99 21.59 11.06
C GLU A 14 -28.44 20.22 10.60
N PHE A 15 -27.24 20.20 10.02
CA PHE A 15 -26.57 18.97 9.59
C PHE A 15 -26.00 18.17 10.76
N LEU A 16 -25.62 18.82 11.86
CA LEU A 16 -25.01 18.21 13.04
C LEU A 16 -26.02 17.82 14.12
N HIS A 17 -27.24 18.35 14.12
CA HIS A 17 -28.26 18.04 15.10
C HIS A 17 -29.27 17.05 14.56
N GLY A 18 -29.21 15.81 15.10
CA GLY A 18 -30.28 14.82 14.92
C GLY A 18 -31.59 15.29 15.55
N SER A 19 -32.71 14.61 15.20
CA SER A 19 -34.03 14.84 15.79
C SER A 19 -33.97 14.83 17.32
N LYS A 20 -34.63 15.78 17.97
CA LYS A 20 -34.74 15.85 19.45
C LYS A 20 -35.51 14.67 20.05
N GLU A 21 -36.30 13.94 19.27
CA GLU A 21 -37.01 12.72 19.67
C GLU A 21 -36.21 11.51 19.26
N TYR A 22 -35.47 10.90 20.19
CA TYR A 22 -34.79 9.62 20.02
C TYR A 22 -35.60 8.52 20.75
N GLY A 23 -36.48 7.86 20.03
CA GLY A 23 -37.34 6.80 20.51
C GLY A 23 -36.96 5.41 19.97
N ALA A 24 -37.53 4.36 20.54
CA ALA A 24 -37.28 2.96 20.15
C ALA A 24 -37.58 2.71 18.66
N ASP A 25 -38.53 3.43 18.07
CA ASP A 25 -38.90 3.31 16.65
C ASP A 25 -37.81 3.82 15.68
N GLN A 26 -36.82 4.56 16.18
CA GLN A 26 -35.68 5.04 15.38
C GLN A 26 -34.52 4.04 15.38
N ILE A 27 -34.59 3.00 16.22
CA ILE A 27 -33.60 1.91 16.25
C ILE A 27 -33.96 0.93 15.13
N GLN A 28 -33.20 0.99 14.01
CA GLN A 28 -33.35 0.05 12.91
C GLN A 28 -32.58 -1.24 13.18
N ILE A 29 -33.26 -2.37 13.16
CA ILE A 29 -32.62 -3.69 13.19
C ILE A 29 -32.43 -4.11 11.74
N LEU A 30 -31.14 -4.26 11.33
CA LEU A 30 -30.78 -4.76 10.01
C LEU A 30 -30.52 -6.25 10.14
N GLU A 31 -31.26 -7.06 9.41
CA GLU A 31 -31.10 -8.52 9.41
C GLU A 31 -30.32 -9.00 8.17
N GLY A 32 -29.45 -9.99 8.38
CA GLY A 32 -28.76 -10.71 7.31
C GLY A 32 -27.93 -9.80 6.39
N LEU A 33 -28.05 -10.04 5.08
CA LEU A 33 -27.24 -9.35 4.05
C LEU A 33 -27.66 -7.90 3.76
N GLU A 34 -28.79 -7.44 4.27
CA GLU A 34 -29.22 -6.03 4.14
C GLU A 34 -28.27 -5.10 4.92
N ALA A 35 -27.72 -5.57 6.05
CA ALA A 35 -26.74 -4.84 6.81
C ALA A 35 -25.45 -4.58 5.99
N VAL A 36 -25.02 -5.57 5.20
CA VAL A 36 -23.85 -5.47 4.31
C VAL A 36 -24.09 -4.41 3.25
N ARG A 37 -25.25 -4.43 2.59
CA ARG A 37 -25.59 -3.45 1.53
C ARG A 37 -25.71 -2.01 2.05
N LYS A 38 -26.23 -1.84 3.28
CA LYS A 38 -26.35 -0.50 3.91
C LYS A 38 -25.02 0.06 4.42
N ARG A 39 -24.08 -0.79 4.83
CA ARG A 39 -22.80 -0.40 5.40
C ARG A 39 -21.66 -1.26 4.82
N PRO A 40 -21.42 -1.21 3.48
CA PRO A 40 -20.43 -2.06 2.82
C PRO A 40 -19.02 -1.82 3.38
N GLY A 41 -18.67 -0.58 3.72
CA GLY A 41 -17.36 -0.23 4.27
C GLY A 41 -16.98 -0.98 5.56
N MET A 42 -17.96 -1.47 6.34
CA MET A 42 -17.69 -2.32 7.53
C MET A 42 -17.10 -3.69 7.16
N TYR A 43 -17.37 -4.19 5.95
CA TYR A 43 -17.01 -5.53 5.50
C TYR A 43 -15.85 -5.53 4.49
N ILE A 44 -15.81 -4.55 3.60
CA ILE A 44 -14.81 -4.44 2.52
C ILE A 44 -13.91 -3.20 2.66
N GLY A 45 -14.00 -2.46 3.77
CA GLY A 45 -13.17 -1.31 4.10
C GLY A 45 -13.59 -0.01 3.41
N SER A 46 -13.97 -0.02 2.14
CA SER A 46 -14.44 1.14 1.38
C SER A 46 -15.32 0.72 0.20
N THR A 47 -15.97 1.70 -0.46
CA THR A 47 -16.70 1.51 -1.72
C THR A 47 -15.94 2.04 -2.95
N SER A 48 -14.69 2.44 -2.76
CA SER A 48 -13.77 2.84 -3.82
C SER A 48 -13.27 1.62 -4.63
N VAL A 49 -12.42 1.86 -5.62
CA VAL A 49 -11.71 0.82 -6.41
C VAL A 49 -11.10 -0.27 -5.53
N ARG A 50 -10.55 0.10 -4.35
CA ARG A 50 -9.98 -0.86 -3.40
C ARG A 50 -11.03 -1.85 -2.88
N GLY A 51 -12.18 -1.38 -2.45
CA GLY A 51 -13.28 -2.25 -2.00
C GLY A 51 -13.83 -3.12 -3.12
N LEU A 52 -13.83 -2.63 -4.36
CA LEU A 52 -14.19 -3.41 -5.53
C LEU A 52 -13.28 -4.63 -5.71
N HIS A 53 -11.95 -4.41 -5.69
CA HIS A 53 -10.97 -5.51 -5.82
C HIS A 53 -11.02 -6.48 -4.64
N HIS A 54 -11.41 -6.00 -3.45
CA HIS A 54 -11.56 -6.85 -2.26
C HIS A 54 -12.60 -7.96 -2.46
N LEU A 55 -13.64 -7.75 -3.28
CA LEU A 55 -14.59 -8.82 -3.64
C LEU A 55 -13.90 -10.02 -4.30
N VAL A 56 -12.93 -9.76 -5.19
CA VAL A 56 -12.15 -10.82 -5.84
C VAL A 56 -11.28 -11.54 -4.82
N TYR A 57 -10.64 -10.79 -3.91
CA TYR A 57 -9.77 -11.36 -2.89
C TYR A 57 -10.53 -12.31 -1.96
N GLU A 58 -11.75 -11.96 -1.54
CA GLU A 58 -12.57 -12.83 -0.68
C GLU A 58 -12.90 -14.19 -1.34
N ILE A 59 -13.13 -14.22 -2.65
CA ILE A 59 -13.39 -15.49 -3.36
C ILE A 59 -12.08 -16.25 -3.59
N VAL A 60 -11.00 -15.57 -3.97
CA VAL A 60 -9.68 -16.19 -4.15
C VAL A 60 -9.16 -16.78 -2.83
N ASP A 61 -9.31 -16.07 -1.72
CA ASP A 61 -8.88 -16.55 -0.39
C ASP A 61 -9.61 -17.83 0.02
N ASN A 62 -10.86 -18.02 -0.39
CA ASN A 62 -11.55 -19.30 -0.19
C ASN A 62 -10.91 -20.46 -0.97
N SER A 63 -10.47 -20.18 -2.20
CA SER A 63 -9.75 -21.15 -3.02
C SER A 63 -8.34 -21.43 -2.50
N VAL A 64 -7.67 -20.41 -1.94
CA VAL A 64 -6.38 -20.53 -1.25
C VAL A 64 -6.50 -21.38 0.02
N ASP A 65 -7.60 -21.26 0.77
CA ASP A 65 -7.85 -22.12 1.93
C ASP A 65 -7.98 -23.60 1.55
N GLU A 66 -8.55 -23.90 0.37
CA GLU A 66 -8.51 -25.27 -0.22
C GLU A 66 -7.09 -25.71 -0.55
N ALA A 67 -6.24 -24.79 -1.03
CA ALA A 67 -4.84 -25.09 -1.31
C ALA A 67 -4.04 -25.31 -0.02
N LEU A 68 -4.24 -24.51 1.02
CA LEU A 68 -3.64 -24.70 2.34
C LEU A 68 -4.07 -26.00 3.00
N ALA A 69 -5.29 -26.46 2.71
CA ALA A 69 -5.79 -27.77 3.15
C ALA A 69 -5.26 -28.94 2.29
N GLY A 70 -4.50 -28.67 1.21
CA GLY A 70 -3.88 -29.65 0.34
C GLY A 70 -4.78 -30.21 -0.76
N PHE A 71 -5.92 -29.58 -1.05
CA PHE A 71 -6.90 -30.08 -2.02
C PHE A 71 -7.00 -29.26 -3.31
N CYS A 72 -6.36 -28.08 -3.37
CA CYS A 72 -6.34 -27.23 -4.55
C CYS A 72 -4.90 -26.93 -4.96
N ASN A 73 -4.62 -26.95 -6.25
CA ASN A 73 -3.32 -26.56 -6.80
C ASN A 73 -3.43 -25.60 -8.01
N THR A 74 -4.65 -25.25 -8.43
CA THR A 74 -4.87 -24.35 -9.55
C THR A 74 -6.07 -23.46 -9.31
N ILE A 75 -5.85 -22.14 -9.46
CA ILE A 75 -6.89 -21.10 -9.38
C ILE A 75 -6.85 -20.31 -10.68
N THR A 76 -7.99 -20.07 -11.29
CA THR A 76 -8.11 -19.19 -12.47
C THR A 76 -9.02 -18.02 -12.14
N VAL A 77 -8.55 -16.81 -12.38
CA VAL A 77 -9.30 -15.56 -12.24
C VAL A 77 -9.46 -14.94 -13.63
N LYS A 78 -10.69 -14.61 -14.02
CA LYS A 78 -10.97 -13.99 -15.33
C LYS A 78 -11.76 -12.71 -15.16
N ILE A 79 -11.36 -11.67 -15.88
CA ILE A 79 -12.11 -10.42 -16.07
C ILE A 79 -12.77 -10.51 -17.43
N HIS A 80 -14.11 -10.49 -17.45
CA HIS A 80 -14.89 -10.63 -18.68
C HIS A 80 -15.15 -9.27 -19.36
N GLN A 81 -15.68 -9.32 -20.60
CA GLN A 81 -16.02 -8.13 -21.41
C GLN A 81 -16.95 -7.14 -20.68
N ASP A 82 -17.90 -7.65 -19.92
CA ASP A 82 -18.86 -6.87 -19.13
C ASP A 82 -18.32 -6.43 -17.77
N ASN A 83 -17.03 -6.64 -17.53
CA ASN A 83 -16.34 -6.40 -16.26
C ASN A 83 -16.85 -7.27 -15.09
N SER A 84 -17.50 -8.40 -15.37
CA SER A 84 -17.75 -9.46 -14.38
C SER A 84 -16.47 -10.27 -14.12
N ILE A 85 -16.42 -10.95 -12.98
CA ILE A 85 -15.29 -11.76 -12.56
C ILE A 85 -15.69 -13.21 -12.42
N THR A 86 -14.89 -14.12 -12.98
CA THR A 86 -14.94 -15.54 -12.65
C THR A 86 -13.71 -15.93 -11.85
N VAL A 87 -13.93 -16.60 -10.72
CA VAL A 87 -12.88 -17.31 -9.96
C VAL A 87 -13.21 -18.79 -9.97
N ARG A 88 -12.30 -19.63 -10.45
CA ARG A 88 -12.43 -21.08 -10.47
C ARG A 88 -11.24 -21.74 -9.80
N ASP A 89 -11.50 -22.65 -8.89
CA ASP A 89 -10.51 -23.56 -8.28
C ASP A 89 -10.74 -25.02 -8.68
N ASN A 90 -9.76 -25.87 -8.41
CA ASN A 90 -9.85 -27.31 -8.53
C ASN A 90 -9.84 -28.03 -7.17
N GLY A 91 -10.37 -27.39 -6.14
CA GLY A 91 -10.51 -27.94 -4.79
C GLY A 91 -11.62 -28.98 -4.66
N ARG A 92 -12.03 -29.30 -3.43
CA ARG A 92 -13.07 -30.31 -3.13
C ARG A 92 -14.49 -29.93 -3.57
N GLY A 93 -14.70 -28.65 -3.93
CA GLY A 93 -16.02 -28.09 -4.19
C GLY A 93 -16.84 -27.88 -2.91
N ILE A 94 -17.58 -26.78 -2.85
CA ILE A 94 -18.47 -26.47 -1.73
C ILE A 94 -19.50 -27.60 -1.56
N PRO A 95 -19.81 -28.08 -0.32
CA PRO A 95 -20.83 -29.09 -0.11
C PRO A 95 -22.20 -28.66 -0.64
N VAL A 96 -22.90 -29.58 -1.32
CA VAL A 96 -24.22 -29.35 -1.92
C VAL A 96 -25.37 -29.93 -1.11
N ASP A 97 -25.04 -30.74 -0.10
CA ASP A 97 -26.00 -31.41 0.77
C ASP A 97 -26.76 -30.40 1.65
N ILE A 98 -27.87 -30.87 2.21
CA ILE A 98 -28.71 -30.09 3.13
C ILE A 98 -27.99 -29.92 4.47
N GLN A 99 -27.75 -28.68 4.88
CA GLN A 99 -27.27 -28.35 6.22
C GLN A 99 -28.44 -28.48 7.22
N LYS A 100 -28.34 -29.46 8.09
CA LYS A 100 -29.44 -29.91 8.94
C LYS A 100 -30.06 -28.84 9.87
N LYS A 101 -29.24 -27.86 10.35
CA LYS A 101 -29.73 -26.79 11.23
C LYS A 101 -30.46 -25.68 10.45
N ALA A 102 -30.00 -25.39 9.26
CA ALA A 102 -30.56 -24.33 8.41
C ALA A 102 -31.72 -24.82 7.53
N GLY A 103 -31.83 -26.13 7.28
CA GLY A 103 -32.84 -26.72 6.37
C GLY A 103 -32.62 -26.34 4.90
N LYS A 104 -31.44 -25.80 4.56
CA LYS A 104 -31.06 -25.30 3.24
C LYS A 104 -29.80 -26.03 2.76
N SER A 105 -29.50 -25.99 1.46
CA SER A 105 -28.23 -26.52 0.98
C SER A 105 -27.05 -25.80 1.61
N ALA A 106 -25.94 -26.52 1.85
CA ALA A 106 -24.74 -25.89 2.40
C ALA A 106 -24.23 -24.75 1.48
N LEU A 107 -24.36 -24.91 0.16
CA LEU A 107 -24.07 -23.88 -0.83
C LEU A 107 -24.89 -22.60 -0.59
N GLU A 108 -26.21 -22.72 -0.38
CA GLU A 108 -27.06 -21.57 -0.07
C GLU A 108 -26.66 -20.91 1.24
N VAL A 109 -26.36 -21.70 2.27
CA VAL A 109 -25.95 -21.18 3.60
C VAL A 109 -24.67 -20.37 3.49
N VAL A 110 -23.66 -20.82 2.76
CA VAL A 110 -22.38 -20.13 2.59
C VAL A 110 -22.56 -18.76 1.93
N PHE A 111 -23.47 -18.62 0.97
CA PHE A 111 -23.66 -17.37 0.23
C PHE A 111 -24.76 -16.45 0.79
N THR A 112 -25.63 -16.94 1.70
CA THR A 112 -26.76 -16.13 2.21
C THR A 112 -26.75 -15.87 3.71
N VAL A 113 -25.92 -16.57 4.48
CA VAL A 113 -25.88 -16.43 5.93
C VAL A 113 -24.54 -15.88 6.38
N LEU A 114 -24.55 -14.75 7.11
CA LEU A 114 -23.35 -14.21 7.74
C LEU A 114 -22.90 -15.14 8.86
N HIS A 115 -21.58 -15.22 9.07
CA HIS A 115 -20.95 -16.08 10.08
C HIS A 115 -21.30 -17.58 9.91
N ALA A 116 -21.40 -18.02 8.66
CA ALA A 116 -21.59 -19.43 8.32
C ALA A 116 -20.42 -19.94 7.47
N GLY A 117 -19.89 -21.12 7.79
CA GLY A 117 -18.80 -21.72 7.03
C GLY A 117 -18.22 -22.96 7.70
N GLY A 118 -17.45 -23.75 6.94
CA GLY A 118 -16.77 -24.96 7.42
C GLY A 118 -15.47 -24.69 8.22
N LYS A 119 -15.13 -23.43 8.46
CA LYS A 119 -13.87 -22.99 9.09
C LYS A 119 -13.98 -22.70 10.59
N PHE A 120 -15.18 -22.85 11.18
CA PHE A 120 -15.43 -22.66 12.61
C PHE A 120 -15.22 -23.98 13.40
N GLY A 121 -13.97 -24.38 13.65
CA GLY A 121 -13.65 -25.51 14.54
C GLY A 121 -14.01 -26.90 14.00
N GLY A 122 -14.18 -27.07 12.71
CA GLY A 122 -14.43 -28.36 12.05
C GLY A 122 -13.15 -29.04 11.57
N ALA A 123 -13.19 -30.38 11.39
CA ALA A 123 -12.07 -31.16 10.89
C ALA A 123 -11.65 -30.84 9.43
N GLY A 124 -12.37 -29.94 8.76
CA GLY A 124 -12.18 -29.64 7.33
C GLY A 124 -11.00 -28.73 7.02
N TYR A 125 -10.65 -27.81 7.92
CA TYR A 125 -9.54 -26.86 7.75
C TYR A 125 -8.81 -26.71 9.08
N LYS A 126 -7.53 -27.04 9.12
CA LYS A 126 -6.66 -26.80 10.28
C LYS A 126 -6.14 -25.37 10.30
N VAL A 127 -5.87 -24.81 9.14
CA VAL A 127 -5.39 -23.46 8.94
C VAL A 127 -6.26 -22.82 7.86
N SER A 128 -6.72 -21.60 8.09
CA SER A 128 -7.45 -20.83 7.07
C SER A 128 -7.23 -19.34 7.25
N GLY A 129 -7.25 -18.59 6.14
CA GLY A 129 -7.27 -17.14 6.14
C GLY A 129 -8.67 -16.57 6.44
N GLY A 130 -9.70 -17.27 6.00
CA GLY A 130 -11.11 -16.91 6.20
C GLY A 130 -11.61 -17.25 7.60
N LEU A 131 -11.42 -16.35 8.56
CA LEU A 131 -11.77 -16.57 9.98
C LEU A 131 -13.22 -16.25 10.33
N HIS A 132 -13.87 -15.33 9.61
CA HIS A 132 -15.15 -14.76 10.02
C HIS A 132 -16.38 -15.39 9.34
N GLY A 133 -16.18 -16.22 8.28
CA GLY A 133 -17.27 -16.87 7.54
C GLY A 133 -18.25 -15.89 6.90
N VAL A 134 -17.75 -14.76 6.39
CA VAL A 134 -18.58 -13.70 5.79
C VAL A 134 -18.22 -13.39 4.34
N GLY A 135 -17.02 -13.71 3.85
CA GLY A 135 -16.51 -13.27 2.54
C GLY A 135 -17.44 -13.59 1.38
N ALA A 136 -17.82 -14.86 1.20
CA ALA A 136 -18.70 -15.27 0.10
C ALA A 136 -20.10 -14.61 0.18
N SER A 137 -20.68 -14.49 1.38
CA SER A 137 -21.97 -13.85 1.56
C SER A 137 -21.91 -12.33 1.37
N VAL A 138 -20.79 -11.67 1.70
CA VAL A 138 -20.53 -10.26 1.43
C VAL A 138 -20.42 -10.01 -0.07
N VAL A 139 -19.66 -10.83 -0.80
CA VAL A 139 -19.57 -10.72 -2.27
C VAL A 139 -20.95 -10.87 -2.91
N ASN A 140 -21.74 -11.86 -2.49
CA ASN A 140 -23.12 -12.03 -2.96
C ASN A 140 -23.98 -10.80 -2.68
N ALA A 141 -23.92 -10.27 -1.46
CA ALA A 141 -24.70 -9.08 -1.08
C ALA A 141 -24.37 -7.84 -1.92
N LEU A 142 -23.09 -7.68 -2.32
CA LEU A 142 -22.59 -6.51 -3.04
C LEU A 142 -22.52 -6.71 -4.57
N SER A 143 -23.04 -7.84 -5.06
CA SER A 143 -23.14 -8.13 -6.51
C SER A 143 -24.54 -7.87 -7.05
N GLU A 144 -24.61 -7.35 -8.27
CA GLU A 144 -25.86 -7.26 -9.04
C GLU A 144 -26.44 -8.66 -9.26
N TRP A 145 -25.57 -9.59 -9.68
CA TRP A 145 -25.86 -11.02 -9.76
C TRP A 145 -24.60 -11.83 -9.44
N LEU A 146 -24.81 -13.07 -9.00
CA LEU A 146 -23.75 -14.02 -8.69
C LEU A 146 -24.23 -15.43 -9.02
N ASP A 147 -23.43 -16.16 -9.82
CA ASP A 147 -23.66 -17.55 -10.18
C ASP A 147 -22.55 -18.43 -9.59
N VAL A 148 -22.94 -19.54 -9.01
CA VAL A 148 -21.98 -20.52 -8.49
C VAL A 148 -22.18 -21.84 -9.23
N LYS A 149 -21.06 -22.44 -9.68
CA LYS A 149 -21.03 -23.83 -10.13
C LYS A 149 -20.13 -24.63 -9.22
N VAL A 150 -20.57 -25.82 -8.86
CA VAL A 150 -19.80 -26.78 -8.08
C VAL A 150 -19.65 -28.08 -8.85
N TYR A 151 -18.39 -28.47 -9.07
CA TYR A 151 -18.01 -29.72 -9.72
C TYR A 151 -17.71 -30.73 -8.62
N LYS A 152 -18.56 -31.75 -8.48
CA LYS A 152 -18.44 -32.69 -7.38
C LYS A 152 -19.06 -34.04 -7.72
N GLU A 153 -18.32 -35.11 -7.44
CA GLU A 153 -18.80 -36.52 -7.61
C GLU A 153 -19.38 -36.77 -9.01
N GLY A 154 -18.68 -36.29 -10.06
CA GLY A 154 -19.07 -36.47 -11.45
C GLY A 154 -20.29 -35.65 -11.90
N LYS A 155 -20.75 -34.69 -11.07
CA LYS A 155 -21.91 -33.84 -11.36
C LYS A 155 -21.57 -32.36 -11.28
N ILE A 156 -22.32 -31.56 -12.04
CA ILE A 156 -22.21 -30.10 -12.04
C ILE A 156 -23.49 -29.54 -11.43
N TYR A 157 -23.35 -28.88 -10.29
CA TYR A 157 -24.45 -28.19 -9.62
C TYR A 157 -24.31 -26.69 -9.88
N THR A 158 -25.43 -25.98 -10.00
CA THR A 158 -25.47 -24.53 -10.12
C THR A 158 -26.49 -23.91 -9.15
N MET A 159 -26.21 -22.68 -8.76
CA MET A 159 -27.13 -21.86 -7.95
C MET A 159 -26.89 -20.40 -8.31
N SER A 160 -27.98 -19.59 -8.41
CA SER A 160 -27.89 -18.19 -8.80
C SER A 160 -28.48 -17.27 -7.74
N PHE A 161 -27.87 -16.08 -7.65
CA PHE A 161 -28.24 -15.05 -6.67
C PHE A 161 -28.30 -13.67 -7.35
N ALA A 162 -29.01 -12.76 -6.73
CA ALA A 162 -28.97 -11.33 -7.06
C ALA A 162 -29.12 -10.50 -5.78
N LYS A 163 -28.19 -9.56 -5.57
CA LYS A 163 -28.20 -8.65 -4.41
C LYS A 163 -28.39 -9.36 -3.08
N GLY A 164 -27.71 -10.52 -2.94
CA GLY A 164 -27.78 -11.34 -1.72
C GLY A 164 -28.95 -12.31 -1.63
N LYS A 165 -29.88 -12.32 -2.58
CA LYS A 165 -31.09 -13.18 -2.57
C LYS A 165 -30.96 -14.29 -3.61
N VAL A 166 -31.47 -15.48 -3.26
CA VAL A 166 -31.53 -16.62 -4.18
C VAL A 166 -32.50 -16.30 -5.31
N THR A 167 -32.06 -16.40 -6.56
CA THR A 167 -32.90 -16.24 -7.77
C THR A 167 -33.19 -17.57 -8.42
N LYS A 168 -32.23 -18.53 -8.38
CA LYS A 168 -32.43 -19.91 -8.79
C LYS A 168 -31.89 -20.84 -7.71
N PRO A 169 -32.72 -21.78 -7.19
CA PRO A 169 -32.27 -22.75 -6.22
C PRO A 169 -31.21 -23.67 -6.82
N ILE A 170 -30.55 -24.43 -5.97
CA ILE A 170 -29.54 -25.40 -6.41
C ILE A 170 -30.17 -26.45 -7.33
N GLU A 171 -29.55 -26.68 -8.48
CA GLU A 171 -29.93 -27.72 -9.43
C GLU A 171 -28.69 -28.41 -10.02
N CYS A 172 -28.85 -29.68 -10.41
CA CYS A 172 -27.83 -30.41 -11.16
C CYS A 172 -28.05 -30.17 -12.66
N ILE A 173 -27.10 -29.47 -13.32
CA ILE A 173 -27.22 -29.08 -14.73
C ILE A 173 -26.49 -29.99 -15.69
N GLY A 174 -25.68 -30.93 -15.19
CA GLY A 174 -24.90 -31.82 -16.03
C GLY A 174 -24.01 -32.79 -15.28
N THR A 175 -23.20 -33.49 -16.03
CA THR A 175 -22.17 -34.39 -15.52
C THR A 175 -20.78 -33.94 -15.98
N CYS A 176 -19.77 -34.21 -15.19
CA CYS A 176 -18.35 -33.98 -15.50
C CYS A 176 -17.56 -35.27 -15.27
N SER A 177 -16.25 -35.22 -15.50
CA SER A 177 -15.37 -36.33 -15.11
C SER A 177 -15.35 -36.44 -13.58
N GLU A 178 -15.20 -37.66 -13.04
CA GLU A 178 -15.03 -37.87 -11.59
C GLU A 178 -13.78 -37.17 -11.01
N GLU A 179 -12.78 -36.96 -11.87
CA GLU A 179 -11.55 -36.25 -11.54
C GLU A 179 -11.74 -34.70 -11.53
N GLU A 180 -12.79 -34.23 -12.20
CA GLU A 180 -13.08 -32.80 -12.27
C GLU A 180 -13.85 -32.36 -11.03
N GLN A 181 -13.15 -31.62 -10.16
CA GLN A 181 -13.69 -31.09 -8.91
C GLN A 181 -13.42 -29.58 -8.81
N GLY A 182 -14.12 -28.92 -7.90
CA GLY A 182 -13.85 -27.52 -7.59
C GLY A 182 -15.08 -26.65 -7.51
N THR A 183 -14.85 -25.37 -7.31
CA THR A 183 -15.88 -24.33 -7.28
C THR A 183 -15.57 -23.27 -8.33
N GLU A 184 -16.60 -22.81 -9.01
CA GLU A 184 -16.56 -21.66 -9.92
C GLU A 184 -17.57 -20.62 -9.42
N VAL A 185 -17.10 -19.41 -9.12
CA VAL A 185 -17.93 -18.27 -8.72
C VAL A 185 -17.79 -17.20 -9.78
N HIS A 186 -18.91 -16.83 -10.39
CA HIS A 186 -18.99 -15.77 -11.40
C HIS A 186 -19.94 -14.68 -10.91
N PHE A 187 -19.46 -13.44 -10.85
CA PHE A 187 -20.24 -12.34 -10.28
C PHE A 187 -20.00 -11.00 -10.98
N LEU A 188 -21.00 -10.15 -10.97
CA LEU A 188 -20.93 -8.75 -11.39
C LEU A 188 -21.17 -7.85 -10.19
N PRO A 189 -20.26 -6.94 -9.83
CA PRO A 189 -20.46 -5.98 -8.76
C PRO A 189 -21.67 -5.08 -9.02
N ASP A 190 -22.39 -4.69 -7.96
CA ASP A 190 -23.52 -3.74 -8.06
C ASP A 190 -23.00 -2.31 -8.18
N ALA A 191 -23.06 -1.74 -9.39
CA ALA A 191 -22.61 -0.39 -9.70
C ALA A 191 -23.34 0.73 -8.89
N SER A 192 -24.45 0.40 -8.22
CA SER A 192 -25.11 1.37 -7.33
C SER A 192 -24.43 1.51 -5.97
N ILE A 193 -23.44 0.65 -5.64
CA ILE A 193 -22.73 0.64 -4.36
C ILE A 193 -21.32 1.21 -4.51
N PHE A 194 -20.65 0.90 -5.62
CA PHE A 194 -19.26 1.27 -5.85
C PHE A 194 -19.15 2.60 -6.59
N GLU A 195 -18.18 3.43 -6.21
CA GLU A 195 -17.86 4.70 -6.87
C GLU A 195 -17.37 4.46 -8.29
N GLU A 196 -16.55 3.40 -8.46
CA GLU A 196 -16.09 2.89 -9.73
C GLU A 196 -16.29 1.37 -9.75
N SER A 197 -16.65 0.81 -10.90
CA SER A 197 -16.93 -0.61 -11.06
C SER A 197 -16.04 -1.29 -12.11
N VAL A 198 -14.88 -0.70 -12.44
CA VAL A 198 -13.91 -1.23 -13.39
C VAL A 198 -12.75 -1.87 -12.67
N TYR A 199 -12.49 -3.15 -12.94
CA TYR A 199 -11.34 -3.86 -12.38
C TYR A 199 -10.04 -3.47 -13.08
N GLU A 200 -8.98 -3.31 -12.29
CA GLU A 200 -7.62 -3.07 -12.76
C GLU A 200 -6.83 -4.37 -12.77
N PHE A 201 -6.35 -4.77 -13.94
CA PHE A 201 -5.55 -5.98 -14.09
C PHE A 201 -4.27 -5.95 -13.25
N GLU A 202 -3.56 -4.82 -13.24
CA GLU A 202 -2.29 -4.67 -12.49
C GLU A 202 -2.51 -4.83 -10.98
N THR A 203 -3.59 -4.29 -10.43
CA THR A 203 -3.94 -4.43 -9.02
C THR A 203 -4.19 -5.89 -8.65
N LEU A 204 -4.97 -6.62 -9.44
CA LEU A 204 -5.18 -8.06 -9.24
C LEU A 204 -3.89 -8.86 -9.41
N LYS A 205 -3.09 -8.54 -10.41
CA LYS A 205 -1.81 -9.19 -10.71
C LYS A 205 -0.84 -9.15 -9.53
N ILE A 206 -0.71 -8.00 -8.87
CA ILE A 206 0.17 -7.82 -7.70
C ILE A 206 -0.26 -8.75 -6.58
N ARG A 207 -1.54 -8.74 -6.20
CA ARG A 207 -2.08 -9.54 -5.10
C ARG A 207 -2.02 -11.03 -5.38
N LEU A 208 -2.39 -11.46 -6.59
CA LEU A 208 -2.38 -12.87 -6.98
C LEU A 208 -0.94 -13.44 -7.06
N ARG A 209 0.03 -12.63 -7.49
CA ARG A 209 1.45 -12.99 -7.46
C ARG A 209 1.95 -13.21 -6.02
N GLU A 210 1.63 -12.31 -5.10
CA GLU A 210 1.97 -12.43 -3.68
C GLU A 210 1.37 -13.72 -3.09
N THR A 211 0.10 -13.97 -3.37
CA THR A 211 -0.59 -15.19 -2.94
C THR A 211 0.08 -16.47 -3.45
N ALA A 212 0.53 -16.47 -4.72
CA ALA A 212 1.24 -17.61 -5.29
C ALA A 212 2.62 -17.84 -4.65
N PHE A 213 3.35 -16.78 -4.27
CA PHE A 213 4.60 -16.92 -3.52
C PHE A 213 4.39 -17.51 -2.12
N LEU A 214 3.30 -17.12 -1.44
CA LEU A 214 2.99 -17.58 -0.08
C LEU A 214 2.45 -19.02 -0.02
N THR A 215 2.04 -19.56 -1.16
CA THR A 215 1.45 -20.91 -1.25
C THR A 215 2.25 -21.75 -2.25
N LYS A 216 3.26 -22.47 -1.75
CA LYS A 216 4.12 -23.32 -2.60
C LYS A 216 3.30 -24.22 -3.52
N ASN A 217 3.72 -24.34 -4.77
CA ASN A 217 3.12 -25.18 -5.80
C ASN A 217 1.68 -24.80 -6.23
N LEU A 218 1.12 -23.69 -5.73
CA LEU A 218 -0.14 -23.18 -6.22
C LEU A 218 0.07 -22.44 -7.55
N LYS A 219 -0.67 -22.83 -8.56
CA LYS A 219 -0.74 -22.16 -9.85
C LYS A 219 -1.92 -21.19 -9.87
N ILE A 220 -1.67 -19.90 -10.11
CA ILE A 220 -2.72 -18.91 -10.28
C ILE A 220 -2.62 -18.30 -11.68
N ARG A 221 -3.73 -18.33 -12.42
CA ARG A 221 -3.84 -17.77 -13.76
C ARG A 221 -4.81 -16.59 -13.73
N LEU A 222 -4.34 -15.41 -14.13
CA LEU A 222 -5.14 -14.21 -14.31
C LEU A 222 -5.31 -13.92 -15.80
N VAL A 223 -6.55 -13.75 -16.25
CA VAL A 223 -6.91 -13.50 -17.66
C VAL A 223 -7.80 -12.27 -17.73
N ASP A 224 -7.47 -11.33 -18.59
CA ASP A 224 -8.32 -10.21 -18.97
C ASP A 224 -8.84 -10.46 -20.39
N GLU A 225 -10.14 -10.59 -20.54
CA GLU A 225 -10.80 -10.86 -21.82
C GLU A 225 -11.40 -9.57 -22.44
N ARG A 226 -11.17 -8.39 -21.84
CA ARG A 226 -11.76 -7.14 -22.33
C ARG A 226 -11.10 -6.67 -23.62
N GLU A 227 -11.92 -6.24 -24.58
CA GLU A 227 -11.48 -5.81 -25.90
C GLU A 227 -10.47 -4.65 -25.82
N GLY A 228 -9.30 -4.83 -26.45
CA GLY A 228 -8.18 -3.90 -26.41
C GLY A 228 -7.33 -3.93 -25.14
N MET A 229 -7.67 -4.80 -24.19
CA MET A 229 -6.94 -5.01 -22.92
C MET A 229 -6.55 -6.47 -22.71
N GLU A 230 -6.71 -7.33 -23.75
CA GLU A 230 -6.50 -8.76 -23.64
C GLU A 230 -5.09 -9.09 -23.19
N GLN A 231 -5.00 -9.75 -22.05
CA GLN A 231 -3.75 -10.17 -21.47
C GLN A 231 -3.92 -11.36 -20.52
N GLU A 232 -2.85 -12.11 -20.37
CA GLU A 232 -2.82 -13.27 -19.48
C GLU A 232 -1.53 -13.32 -18.70
N LYS A 233 -1.62 -13.72 -17.43
CA LYS A 233 -0.46 -13.94 -16.56
C LYS A 233 -0.66 -15.20 -15.73
N GLU A 234 0.38 -16.03 -15.68
CA GLU A 234 0.43 -17.21 -14.83
C GLU A 234 1.50 -17.03 -13.75
N PHE A 235 1.18 -17.39 -12.51
CA PHE A 235 2.07 -17.38 -11.37
C PHE A 235 2.17 -18.80 -10.81
N HIS A 236 3.39 -19.28 -10.66
CA HIS A 236 3.70 -20.58 -10.08
C HIS A 236 5.12 -20.56 -9.52
N TYR A 237 5.26 -20.76 -8.22
CA TYR A 237 6.53 -20.66 -7.52
C TYR A 237 6.77 -21.86 -6.62
N GLU A 238 7.71 -22.72 -7.02
CA GLU A 238 8.05 -23.93 -6.27
C GLU A 238 8.87 -23.63 -5.01
N GLY A 239 9.74 -22.62 -5.06
CA GLY A 239 10.55 -22.17 -3.93
C GLY A 239 9.79 -21.31 -2.92
N GLY A 240 8.55 -20.93 -3.21
CA GLY A 240 7.69 -20.20 -2.28
C GLY A 240 8.30 -18.89 -1.78
N ILE A 241 8.40 -18.69 -0.45
CA ILE A 241 8.89 -17.43 0.12
C ILE A 241 10.39 -17.18 -0.11
N GLN A 242 11.18 -18.20 -0.46
CA GLN A 242 12.59 -18.00 -0.86
C GLN A 242 12.67 -17.31 -2.24
N GLU A 243 11.83 -17.73 -3.19
CA GLU A 243 11.70 -17.06 -4.49
C GLU A 243 11.12 -15.66 -4.32
N PHE A 244 10.22 -15.46 -3.34
CA PHE A 244 9.67 -14.14 -3.04
C PHE A 244 10.77 -13.17 -2.56
N VAL A 245 11.66 -13.60 -1.66
CA VAL A 245 12.82 -12.78 -1.24
C VAL A 245 13.72 -12.46 -2.44
N SER A 246 14.00 -13.44 -3.30
CA SER A 246 14.79 -13.24 -4.52
C SER A 246 14.13 -12.24 -5.48
N PHE A 247 12.80 -12.31 -5.61
CA PHE A 247 12.01 -11.38 -6.41
C PHE A 247 12.07 -9.95 -5.85
N LEU A 248 11.93 -9.77 -4.52
CA LEU A 248 12.02 -8.48 -3.84
C LEU A 248 13.42 -7.86 -3.87
N ASN A 249 14.46 -8.70 -4.01
CA ASN A 249 15.84 -8.26 -4.17
C ASN A 249 16.21 -7.98 -5.64
N LYS A 250 15.28 -8.15 -6.57
CA LYS A 250 15.52 -7.78 -7.97
C LYS A 250 15.86 -6.29 -8.06
N GLY A 251 17.03 -5.99 -8.61
CA GLY A 251 17.56 -4.61 -8.68
C GLY A 251 18.40 -4.17 -7.46
N LYS A 252 18.71 -5.09 -6.53
CA LYS A 252 19.66 -4.89 -5.43
C LYS A 252 20.82 -5.88 -5.58
N GLU A 253 21.98 -5.55 -5.05
CA GLU A 253 23.11 -6.48 -5.01
C GLU A 253 23.07 -7.29 -3.70
N ALA A 254 22.81 -8.60 -3.81
CA ALA A 254 22.81 -9.48 -2.66
C ALA A 254 24.24 -9.65 -2.11
N LEU A 255 24.40 -9.60 -0.79
CA LEU A 255 25.72 -9.75 -0.16
C LEU A 255 26.23 -11.19 -0.17
N TYR A 256 25.37 -12.14 -0.42
CA TYR A 256 25.63 -13.57 -0.53
C TYR A 256 24.57 -14.24 -1.41
N SER A 257 24.90 -15.38 -2.03
CA SER A 257 24.07 -16.02 -3.07
C SER A 257 22.79 -16.62 -2.53
N ASP A 258 22.85 -17.30 -1.38
CA ASP A 258 21.75 -18.14 -0.91
C ASP A 258 20.78 -17.36 -0.02
N VAL A 259 19.50 -17.56 -0.21
CA VAL A 259 18.48 -17.05 0.72
C VAL A 259 18.49 -17.91 1.98
N ILE A 260 18.71 -17.29 3.14
CA ILE A 260 18.63 -17.97 4.44
C ILE A 260 17.17 -18.35 4.67
N TYR A 261 16.93 -19.63 4.96
CA TYR A 261 15.60 -20.17 5.17
C TYR A 261 15.50 -20.92 6.49
N CYS A 262 14.48 -20.60 7.26
CA CYS A 262 14.15 -21.26 8.52
C CYS A 262 12.71 -21.76 8.45
N GLU A 263 12.49 -23.04 8.76
CA GLU A 263 11.17 -23.67 8.76
C GLU A 263 11.03 -24.59 9.96
N GLY A 264 9.88 -24.62 10.60
CA GLY A 264 9.60 -25.55 11.69
C GLY A 264 8.22 -25.39 12.28
N GLU A 265 7.88 -26.31 13.18
CA GLU A 265 6.64 -26.28 13.95
C GLU A 265 6.96 -26.18 15.44
N LYS A 266 6.32 -25.26 16.13
CA LYS A 266 6.40 -25.12 17.59
C LYS A 266 5.09 -24.53 18.10
N GLU A 267 4.61 -25.04 19.26
CA GLU A 267 3.31 -24.61 19.85
C GLU A 267 2.13 -24.73 18.88
N LYS A 268 2.13 -25.72 17.97
CA LYS A 268 1.19 -25.91 16.87
C LYS A 268 1.17 -24.76 15.85
N ILE A 269 2.21 -23.97 15.82
CA ILE A 269 2.39 -22.90 14.84
C ILE A 269 3.47 -23.34 13.87
N LEU A 270 3.13 -23.37 12.58
CA LEU A 270 4.09 -23.55 11.51
C LEU A 270 4.73 -22.18 11.22
N VAL A 271 6.03 -22.14 11.19
CA VAL A 271 6.83 -20.94 10.93
C VAL A 271 7.69 -21.15 9.71
N GLU A 272 7.63 -20.25 8.77
CA GLU A 272 8.53 -20.14 7.62
C GLU A 272 9.12 -18.72 7.61
N VAL A 273 10.43 -18.62 7.54
CA VAL A 273 11.15 -17.34 7.41
C VAL A 273 12.18 -17.47 6.31
N ALA A 274 12.14 -16.57 5.34
CA ALA A 274 13.16 -16.42 4.32
C ALA A 274 13.77 -15.03 4.40
N MET A 275 15.11 -14.91 4.31
CA MET A 275 15.78 -13.62 4.41
C MET A 275 17.10 -13.58 3.65
N GLN A 276 17.45 -12.37 3.17
CA GLN A 276 18.73 -12.11 2.51
C GLN A 276 19.12 -10.66 2.70
N HIS A 277 20.40 -10.40 3.02
CA HIS A 277 20.93 -9.04 3.07
C HIS A 277 21.44 -8.62 1.69
N ASN A 278 21.27 -7.35 1.39
CA ASN A 278 21.71 -6.71 0.16
C ASN A 278 22.48 -5.41 0.45
N ASP A 279 22.93 -4.74 -0.59
CA ASP A 279 23.73 -3.51 -0.53
C ASP A 279 22.94 -2.26 -0.08
N SER A 280 21.61 -2.31 -0.04
CA SER A 280 20.76 -1.17 0.34
C SER A 280 20.87 -0.80 1.83
N TYR A 281 20.29 0.32 2.20
CA TYR A 281 20.26 0.84 3.58
C TYR A 281 18.87 0.71 4.22
N THR A 282 17.88 0.20 3.47
CA THR A 282 16.49 0.04 3.93
C THR A 282 16.23 -1.34 4.50
N GLU A 283 15.33 -1.42 5.48
CA GLU A 283 14.79 -2.66 6.05
C GLU A 283 13.47 -3.00 5.36
N ASN A 284 13.39 -4.14 4.69
CA ASN A 284 12.19 -4.60 3.99
C ASN A 284 11.73 -5.93 4.61
N ILE A 285 10.87 -5.86 5.61
CA ILE A 285 10.27 -7.03 6.27
C ILE A 285 8.78 -7.06 5.99
N TYR A 286 8.30 -8.21 5.50
CA TYR A 286 6.90 -8.48 5.21
C TYR A 286 6.43 -9.65 6.05
N THR A 287 5.28 -9.49 6.68
CA THR A 287 4.78 -10.46 7.65
C THR A 287 3.39 -10.94 7.30
N PHE A 288 3.19 -12.25 7.41
CA PHE A 288 1.95 -12.93 7.01
C PHE A 288 1.50 -13.92 8.07
N VAL A 289 0.19 -13.98 8.26
CA VAL A 289 -0.48 -14.97 9.12
C VAL A 289 -1.56 -15.64 8.28
N ASN A 290 -1.45 -16.95 8.05
CA ASN A 290 -2.38 -17.71 7.20
C ASN A 290 -2.55 -17.04 5.80
N ASN A 291 -1.45 -16.59 5.20
CA ASN A 291 -1.37 -15.84 3.94
C ASN A 291 -2.01 -14.43 3.95
N ILE A 292 -2.46 -13.95 5.11
CA ILE A 292 -2.96 -12.58 5.27
C ILE A 292 -1.78 -11.68 5.62
N ASN A 293 -1.61 -10.59 4.88
CA ASN A 293 -0.61 -9.57 5.17
C ASN A 293 -0.92 -8.86 6.50
N THR A 294 0.09 -8.74 7.36
CA THR A 294 0.01 -8.03 8.65
C THR A 294 0.97 -6.84 8.64
N PRO A 295 0.64 -5.72 8.01
CA PRO A 295 1.55 -4.59 7.80
C PRO A 295 2.03 -3.94 9.10
N GLU A 296 1.26 -4.01 10.18
CA GLU A 296 1.67 -3.57 11.51
C GLU A 296 2.47 -4.64 12.28
N GLY A 297 2.71 -5.80 11.66
CA GLY A 297 3.46 -6.90 12.26
C GLY A 297 2.69 -7.58 13.40
N GLY A 298 3.29 -7.60 14.58
CA GLY A 298 2.75 -8.25 15.78
C GLY A 298 3.75 -9.17 16.46
N THR A 299 3.25 -10.15 17.20
CA THR A 299 4.07 -11.04 18.04
C THR A 299 5.10 -11.86 17.24
N HIS A 300 4.76 -12.34 16.05
CA HIS A 300 5.67 -13.08 15.16
C HIS A 300 6.85 -12.21 14.69
N LEU A 301 6.60 -10.94 14.32
CA LEU A 301 7.65 -9.98 13.96
C LEU A 301 8.55 -9.68 15.17
N THR A 302 7.95 -9.51 16.35
CA THR A 302 8.71 -9.29 17.60
C THR A 302 9.62 -10.49 17.90
N GLY A 303 9.11 -11.72 17.76
CA GLY A 303 9.89 -12.94 17.92
C GLY A 303 11.07 -13.01 16.97
N PHE A 304 10.86 -12.69 15.70
CA PHE A 304 11.92 -12.63 14.69
C PHE A 304 12.98 -11.59 15.03
N LYS A 305 12.58 -10.35 15.33
CA LYS A 305 13.52 -9.25 15.65
C LYS A 305 14.39 -9.59 16.88
N ASN A 306 13.81 -10.22 17.89
CA ASN A 306 14.54 -10.68 19.08
C ASN A 306 15.54 -11.80 18.75
N ALA A 307 15.08 -12.81 17.98
CA ALA A 307 15.94 -13.91 17.55
C ALA A 307 17.15 -13.41 16.76
N LEU A 308 16.88 -12.59 15.74
CA LEU A 308 17.90 -12.03 14.86
C LEU A 308 18.95 -11.25 15.65
N THR A 309 18.49 -10.31 16.49
CA THR A 309 19.37 -9.43 17.27
C THR A 309 20.25 -10.22 18.22
N LYS A 310 19.68 -11.18 18.94
CA LYS A 310 20.41 -12.02 19.88
C LYS A 310 21.45 -12.89 19.16
N THR A 311 21.02 -13.64 18.13
CA THR A 311 21.88 -14.62 17.45
C THR A 311 23.09 -13.96 16.80
N PHE A 312 22.90 -12.80 16.13
CA PHE A 312 24.04 -12.09 15.52
C PHE A 312 25.00 -11.49 16.55
N ASN A 313 24.50 -10.95 17.67
CA ASN A 313 25.38 -10.47 18.74
C ASN A 313 26.17 -11.61 19.38
N ASP A 314 25.52 -12.73 19.68
CA ASP A 314 26.19 -13.91 20.27
C ASP A 314 27.30 -14.42 19.31
N TYR A 315 26.99 -14.55 18.02
CA TYR A 315 27.96 -14.96 17.00
C TYR A 315 29.14 -13.99 16.86
N ALA A 316 28.83 -12.66 16.77
CA ALA A 316 29.86 -11.64 16.60
C ALA A 316 30.84 -11.59 17.80
N ARG A 317 30.32 -11.81 19.02
CA ARG A 317 31.15 -11.89 20.25
C ARG A 317 32.00 -13.15 20.27
N GLN A 318 31.41 -14.32 20.05
CA GLN A 318 32.10 -15.61 20.05
C GLN A 318 33.24 -15.64 19.03
N ASN A 319 33.02 -15.07 17.85
CA ASN A 319 34.00 -15.03 16.77
C ASN A 319 34.91 -13.79 16.78
N LYS A 320 34.86 -12.96 17.85
CA LYS A 320 35.70 -11.76 18.05
C LYS A 320 35.57 -10.72 16.91
N LEU A 321 34.45 -10.71 16.21
CA LEU A 321 34.13 -9.69 15.21
C LEU A 321 33.75 -8.37 15.88
N LEU A 322 33.16 -8.44 17.08
CA LEU A 322 32.82 -7.30 17.93
C LEU A 322 33.73 -7.36 19.18
N LYS A 323 34.44 -6.28 19.47
CA LYS A 323 35.37 -6.21 20.64
C LYS A 323 34.57 -6.13 21.94
N ASP A 324 35.12 -6.66 23.03
CA ASP A 324 34.47 -6.62 24.36
C ASP A 324 34.18 -5.20 24.85
N SER A 325 34.95 -4.20 24.41
CA SER A 325 34.77 -2.78 24.73
C SER A 325 33.70 -2.08 23.85
N GLU A 326 33.26 -2.70 22.76
CA GLU A 326 32.24 -2.13 21.87
C GLU A 326 30.84 -2.53 22.36
N ALA A 327 29.86 -1.63 22.18
CA ALA A 327 28.46 -1.93 22.49
C ALA A 327 27.92 -3.02 21.55
N ASN A 328 26.91 -3.75 22.01
CA ASN A 328 26.19 -4.69 21.16
C ASN A 328 25.57 -3.96 19.96
N LEU A 329 25.45 -4.68 18.84
CA LEU A 329 24.70 -4.22 17.67
C LEU A 329 23.22 -4.08 18.03
N SER A 330 22.62 -2.97 17.65
CA SER A 330 21.19 -2.82 17.76
C SER A 330 20.48 -3.69 16.72
N GLY A 331 19.19 -3.97 16.94
CA GLY A 331 18.40 -4.69 15.94
C GLY A 331 18.37 -4.00 14.58
N GLU A 332 18.37 -2.68 14.56
CA GLU A 332 18.39 -1.89 13.32
C GLU A 332 19.71 -1.97 12.57
N ASP A 333 20.84 -2.04 13.29
CA ASP A 333 22.16 -2.22 12.65
C ASP A 333 22.22 -3.54 11.88
N ILE A 334 21.60 -4.60 12.44
CA ILE A 334 21.58 -5.94 11.85
C ILE A 334 20.59 -6.02 10.69
N ARG A 335 19.48 -5.26 10.75
CA ARG A 335 18.45 -5.28 9.72
C ARG A 335 18.69 -4.30 8.57
N GLU A 336 19.75 -3.50 8.60
CA GLU A 336 20.12 -2.63 7.49
C GLU A 336 20.40 -3.45 6.23
N GLY A 337 19.65 -3.17 5.14
CA GLY A 337 19.71 -3.93 3.89
C GLY A 337 19.10 -5.32 3.95
N LEU A 338 18.29 -5.63 4.96
CA LEU A 338 17.60 -6.90 5.07
C LEU A 338 16.30 -6.91 4.28
N THR A 339 16.14 -7.90 3.40
CA THR A 339 14.84 -8.30 2.84
C THR A 339 14.42 -9.61 3.50
N CYS A 340 13.23 -9.64 4.10
CA CYS A 340 12.75 -10.78 4.87
C CYS A 340 11.24 -10.99 4.69
N ILE A 341 10.83 -12.25 4.55
CA ILE A 341 9.45 -12.71 4.60
C ILE A 341 9.28 -13.58 5.84
N ILE A 342 8.28 -13.28 6.65
CA ILE A 342 7.88 -14.07 7.82
C ILE A 342 6.45 -14.56 7.58
N SER A 343 6.27 -15.85 7.45
CA SER A 343 4.97 -16.50 7.28
C SER A 343 4.71 -17.45 8.44
N VAL A 344 3.60 -17.26 9.14
CA VAL A 344 3.17 -18.18 10.18
C VAL A 344 1.79 -18.73 9.84
N LYS A 345 1.58 -20.02 10.14
CA LYS A 345 0.27 -20.68 10.01
C LYS A 345 -0.22 -21.09 11.38
N ILE A 346 -1.35 -20.55 11.77
CA ILE A 346 -1.94 -20.67 13.12
C ILE A 346 -3.38 -21.14 12.98
N GLU A 347 -3.79 -22.11 13.78
CA GLU A 347 -5.15 -22.68 13.74
C GLU A 347 -6.21 -21.64 14.13
N ASP A 348 -5.96 -20.87 15.18
CA ASP A 348 -6.88 -19.82 15.69
C ASP A 348 -6.12 -18.54 16.02
N PRO A 349 -5.75 -17.72 15.01
CA PRO A 349 -4.99 -16.50 15.23
C PRO A 349 -5.85 -15.40 15.83
N GLN A 350 -5.30 -14.68 16.81
CA GLN A 350 -5.91 -13.50 17.40
C GLN A 350 -5.25 -12.25 16.84
N PHE A 351 -6.05 -11.33 16.31
CA PHE A 351 -5.58 -10.07 15.76
C PHE A 351 -6.02 -8.88 16.64
N GLU A 352 -5.20 -7.83 16.65
CA GLU A 352 -5.58 -6.55 17.20
C GLU A 352 -6.47 -5.80 16.18
N GLY A 353 -7.80 -5.99 16.28
CA GLY A 353 -8.79 -5.32 15.44
C GLY A 353 -9.30 -6.14 14.24
N GLN A 354 -10.41 -5.64 13.66
CA GLN A 354 -11.17 -6.28 12.59
C GLN A 354 -10.39 -6.40 11.28
N THR A 355 -9.48 -5.48 11.02
CA THR A 355 -8.71 -5.38 9.77
C THR A 355 -7.53 -6.35 9.68
N LYS A 356 -7.29 -7.17 10.72
CA LYS A 356 -6.23 -8.19 10.78
C LYS A 356 -4.80 -7.67 10.53
N GLN A 357 -4.55 -6.38 10.76
CA GLN A 357 -3.27 -5.73 10.43
C GLN A 357 -2.13 -6.11 11.37
N LYS A 358 -2.46 -6.56 12.60
CA LYS A 358 -1.47 -6.89 13.63
C LYS A 358 -1.83 -8.17 14.37
N LEU A 359 -0.89 -9.11 14.46
CA LEU A 359 -1.06 -10.35 15.20
C LEU A 359 -0.86 -10.15 16.71
N GLY A 360 -1.84 -10.60 17.50
CA GLY A 360 -1.81 -10.56 18.96
C GLY A 360 -1.43 -11.88 19.64
N THR A 361 -1.50 -13.04 18.94
CA THR A 361 -1.23 -14.37 19.49
C THR A 361 0.18 -14.46 20.09
N SER A 362 0.29 -14.57 21.43
CA SER A 362 1.57 -14.54 22.15
C SER A 362 2.49 -15.72 21.83
N GLU A 363 1.93 -16.90 21.59
CA GLU A 363 2.64 -18.14 21.26
C GLU A 363 3.45 -18.01 19.98
N ALA A 364 3.01 -17.17 19.04
CA ALA A 364 3.72 -16.92 17.80
C ALA A 364 5.09 -16.26 18.03
N GLN A 365 5.22 -15.40 19.05
CA GLN A 365 6.51 -14.82 19.42
C GLN A 365 7.49 -15.90 19.86
N VAL A 366 7.05 -16.82 20.72
CA VAL A 366 7.89 -17.91 21.25
C VAL A 366 8.28 -18.90 20.15
N ALA A 367 7.32 -19.23 19.28
CA ALA A 367 7.54 -20.16 18.17
C ALA A 367 8.59 -19.61 17.19
N VAL A 368 8.36 -18.39 16.69
CA VAL A 368 9.27 -17.75 15.72
C VAL A 368 10.64 -17.50 16.33
N GLN A 369 10.68 -16.97 17.57
CA GLN A 369 11.97 -16.73 18.24
C GLN A 369 12.77 -18.02 18.45
N GLY A 370 12.13 -19.10 18.84
CA GLY A 370 12.78 -20.39 19.06
C GLY A 370 13.34 -20.98 17.78
N ILE A 371 12.51 -21.12 16.74
CA ILE A 371 12.89 -21.73 15.45
C ILE A 371 13.97 -20.90 14.76
N VAL A 372 13.79 -19.59 14.68
CA VAL A 372 14.77 -18.72 14.01
C VAL A 372 16.10 -18.69 14.75
N SER A 373 16.09 -18.58 16.11
CA SER A 373 17.36 -18.59 16.87
C SER A 373 18.14 -19.87 16.66
N GLU A 374 17.49 -21.02 16.69
CA GLU A 374 18.12 -22.31 16.52
C GLU A 374 18.71 -22.47 15.11
N GLN A 375 17.89 -22.33 14.08
CA GLN A 375 18.31 -22.60 12.71
C GLN A 375 19.30 -21.55 12.18
N LEU A 376 19.12 -20.28 12.58
CA LEU A 376 20.07 -19.23 12.21
C LEU A 376 21.43 -19.45 12.87
N THR A 377 21.48 -19.93 14.11
CA THR A 377 22.76 -20.29 14.76
C THR A 377 23.48 -21.36 13.96
N TYR A 378 22.80 -22.45 13.60
CA TYR A 378 23.38 -23.50 12.74
C TYR A 378 23.84 -22.96 11.39
N PHE A 379 23.04 -22.11 10.75
CA PHE A 379 23.40 -21.53 9.46
C PHE A 379 24.69 -20.69 9.56
N LEU A 380 24.82 -19.83 10.58
CA LEU A 380 25.98 -18.97 10.77
C LEU A 380 27.25 -19.78 11.06
N GLU A 381 27.14 -20.86 11.83
CA GLU A 381 28.26 -21.78 12.11
C GLU A 381 28.72 -22.54 10.86
N GLN A 382 27.79 -22.95 10.01
CA GLN A 382 28.09 -23.64 8.75
C GLN A 382 28.61 -22.70 7.65
N ASN A 383 28.25 -21.40 7.72
CA ASN A 383 28.54 -20.41 6.69
C ASN A 383 29.33 -19.20 7.26
N PRO A 384 30.54 -19.39 7.80
CA PRO A 384 31.27 -18.33 8.50
C PRO A 384 31.63 -17.14 7.60
N ALA A 385 31.77 -17.35 6.28
CA ALA A 385 32.03 -16.28 5.33
C ALA A 385 30.81 -15.35 5.20
N VAL A 386 29.61 -15.92 5.08
CA VAL A 386 28.35 -15.18 5.04
C VAL A 386 28.11 -14.44 6.36
N ALA A 387 28.27 -15.15 7.48
CA ALA A 387 28.13 -14.58 8.82
C ALA A 387 29.05 -13.37 9.05
N LYS A 388 30.28 -13.45 8.58
CA LYS A 388 31.27 -12.37 8.66
C LYS A 388 30.81 -11.15 7.85
N VAL A 389 30.36 -11.33 6.60
CA VAL A 389 29.89 -10.24 5.72
C VAL A 389 28.70 -9.51 6.37
N ILE A 390 27.72 -10.24 6.92
CA ILE A 390 26.56 -9.63 7.58
C ILE A 390 27.01 -8.86 8.84
N CYS A 391 27.86 -9.44 9.68
CA CYS A 391 28.37 -8.76 10.87
C CYS A 391 29.17 -7.50 10.51
N GLU A 392 30.02 -7.53 9.50
CA GLU A 392 30.79 -6.37 9.04
C GLU A 392 29.88 -5.25 8.55
N LYS A 393 28.83 -5.57 7.77
CA LYS A 393 27.81 -4.59 7.37
C LYS A 393 27.10 -3.99 8.59
N SER A 394 26.69 -4.81 9.54
CA SER A 394 26.01 -4.37 10.77
C SER A 394 26.90 -3.44 11.61
N ILE A 395 28.19 -3.72 11.72
CA ILE A 395 29.17 -2.86 12.41
C ILE A 395 29.33 -1.52 11.68
N LEU A 396 29.34 -1.53 10.35
CA LEU A 396 29.37 -0.30 9.55
C LEU A 396 28.09 0.52 9.74
N ALA A 397 26.94 -0.13 9.79
CA ALA A 397 25.64 0.51 10.07
C ALA A 397 25.63 1.16 11.45
N GLN A 398 26.10 0.46 12.49
CA GLN A 398 26.24 0.99 13.85
C GLN A 398 27.09 2.27 13.87
N ARG A 399 28.25 2.26 13.20
CA ARG A 399 29.15 3.42 13.12
C ARG A 399 28.49 4.59 12.39
N ALA A 400 27.77 4.32 11.28
CA ALA A 400 27.05 5.33 10.54
C ALA A 400 25.95 5.97 11.37
N ARG A 401 25.17 5.20 12.12
CA ARG A 401 24.13 5.72 13.03
C ARG A 401 24.71 6.52 14.17
N ALA A 402 25.81 6.06 14.75
CA ALA A 402 26.49 6.82 15.79
C ALA A 402 26.97 8.19 15.27
N ALA A 403 27.50 8.25 14.05
CA ALA A 403 27.89 9.49 13.39
C ALA A 403 26.67 10.38 13.10
N ALA A 404 25.58 9.79 12.59
CA ALA A 404 24.32 10.51 12.32
C ALA A 404 23.70 11.11 13.61
N ARG A 405 23.65 10.34 14.71
CA ARG A 405 23.19 10.83 16.03
C ARG A 405 24.02 12.02 16.49
N LYS A 406 25.35 11.94 16.39
CA LYS A 406 26.24 13.04 16.75
C LYS A 406 26.01 14.29 15.89
N ALA A 407 25.84 14.12 14.59
CA ALA A 407 25.54 15.23 13.67
C ALA A 407 24.19 15.89 14.02
N ARG A 408 23.16 15.09 14.29
CA ARG A 408 21.84 15.55 14.73
C ARG A 408 21.91 16.34 16.04
N ASP A 409 22.60 15.81 17.06
CA ASP A 409 22.70 16.44 18.36
C ASP A 409 23.44 17.77 18.29
N LEU A 410 24.47 17.88 17.43
CA LEU A 410 25.16 19.13 17.16
C LEU A 410 24.22 20.17 16.51
N THR A 411 23.38 19.74 15.58
CA THR A 411 22.40 20.62 14.92
C THR A 411 21.34 21.10 15.91
N ARG A 412 20.80 20.19 16.75
CA ARG A 412 19.82 20.55 17.81
C ARG A 412 20.42 21.53 18.85
N ARG A 413 21.68 21.36 19.24
CA ARG A 413 22.35 22.29 20.16
C ARG A 413 22.56 23.65 19.55
N LYS A 414 22.93 23.74 18.26
CA LYS A 414 23.02 25.04 17.56
C LYS A 414 21.67 25.73 17.48
N SER A 415 20.60 25.00 17.09
CA SER A 415 19.24 25.56 17.04
C SER A 415 18.74 26.06 18.42
N ALA A 416 19.10 25.37 19.52
CA ALA A 416 18.70 25.78 20.87
C ALA A 416 19.45 27.01 21.35
N LEU A 417 20.68 27.27 20.87
CA LEU A 417 21.49 28.44 21.19
C LEU A 417 21.13 29.67 20.35
N ASP A 418 20.69 29.45 19.09
CA ASP A 418 20.40 30.56 18.15
C ASP A 418 18.91 30.97 18.13
N GLY A 419 18.07 30.41 19.01
CA GLY A 419 16.62 30.68 19.09
C GLY A 419 15.87 30.25 17.84
N VAL A 420 15.22 29.10 17.91
CA VAL A 420 14.31 28.53 16.90
C VAL A 420 14.74 28.81 15.46
N GLY A 421 15.85 28.22 15.04
CA GLY A 421 16.34 28.37 13.66
C GLY A 421 15.52 27.54 12.67
N LEU A 422 14.39 28.07 12.24
CA LEU A 422 13.74 27.62 11.00
C LEU A 422 14.74 27.81 9.85
N PRO A 423 14.67 26.99 8.79
CA PRO A 423 15.53 27.17 7.63
C PRO A 423 15.50 28.62 7.16
N GLY A 424 16.65 29.29 7.02
CA GLY A 424 16.73 30.72 6.68
C GLY A 424 16.06 31.09 5.36
N LYS A 425 15.64 30.09 4.58
CA LYS A 425 14.93 30.25 3.31
C LYS A 425 13.41 30.05 3.44
N LEU A 426 12.93 29.51 4.56
CA LEU A 426 11.51 29.25 4.76
C LEU A 426 10.74 30.57 4.89
N ALA A 427 9.84 30.84 3.97
CA ALA A 427 8.82 31.86 4.14
C ALA A 427 7.65 31.25 4.92
N ASP A 428 7.73 31.29 6.25
CA ASP A 428 6.73 30.66 7.13
C ASP A 428 5.38 31.41 7.12
N CYS A 429 4.31 30.74 7.54
CA CYS A 429 3.00 31.34 7.78
C CYS A 429 2.87 31.83 9.22
N SER A 430 1.91 32.74 9.47
CA SER A 430 1.72 33.33 10.79
C SER A 430 0.84 32.51 11.73
N SER A 431 -0.08 31.70 11.19
CA SER A 431 -0.92 30.76 11.95
C SER A 431 -0.08 29.72 12.68
N LYS A 432 -0.53 29.36 13.88
CA LYS A 432 0.07 28.30 14.72
C LYS A 432 -0.79 27.03 14.76
N ASP A 433 -1.90 27.04 14.06
CA ASP A 433 -2.81 25.90 13.94
C ASP A 433 -2.39 25.05 12.73
N PRO A 434 -1.81 23.84 12.93
CA PRO A 434 -1.33 23.01 11.84
C PRO A 434 -2.43 22.58 10.87
N GLU A 435 -3.67 22.40 11.33
CA GLU A 435 -4.79 21.94 10.50
C GLU A 435 -5.17 22.97 9.43
N ARG A 436 -4.95 24.26 9.72
CA ARG A 436 -5.17 25.37 8.78
C ARG A 436 -3.96 25.68 7.91
N CYS A 437 -2.78 25.13 8.24
CA CYS A 437 -1.52 25.48 7.60
C CYS A 437 -1.13 24.48 6.52
N GLU A 438 -0.53 25.00 5.46
CA GLU A 438 0.05 24.20 4.38
C GLU A 438 1.42 24.76 3.95
N ILE A 439 2.29 23.90 3.43
CA ILE A 439 3.61 24.27 2.95
C ILE A 439 3.79 23.87 1.50
N PHE A 440 4.21 24.82 0.67
CA PHE A 440 4.62 24.58 -0.72
C PHE A 440 6.13 24.38 -0.76
N ILE A 441 6.55 23.26 -1.30
CA ILE A 441 7.95 22.99 -1.61
C ILE A 441 8.16 23.33 -3.09
N VAL A 442 8.91 24.40 -3.36
CA VAL A 442 9.03 24.92 -4.72
C VAL A 442 10.43 24.66 -5.32
N GLU A 443 10.49 24.49 -6.62
CA GLU A 443 11.74 24.30 -7.34
C GLU A 443 12.47 25.64 -7.55
N GLY A 444 13.63 25.76 -6.92
CA GLY A 444 14.53 26.89 -7.12
C GLY A 444 14.11 28.21 -6.46
N ASP A 445 15.05 29.15 -6.49
CA ASP A 445 14.82 30.51 -5.96
C ASP A 445 13.95 31.35 -6.94
N SER A 446 13.82 30.96 -8.22
CA SER A 446 13.00 31.63 -9.23
C SER A 446 11.50 31.50 -8.94
N ALA A 447 11.04 30.33 -8.53
CA ALA A 447 9.65 30.12 -8.13
C ALA A 447 9.32 30.68 -6.75
N LEU A 448 10.33 30.92 -5.88
CA LEU A 448 10.12 31.45 -4.54
C LEU A 448 9.50 32.87 -4.56
N GLY A 449 9.95 33.75 -5.45
CA GLY A 449 9.48 35.14 -5.55
C GLY A 449 7.96 35.20 -5.76
N PRO A 450 7.46 34.71 -6.90
CA PRO A 450 6.04 34.70 -7.22
C PRO A 450 5.19 33.92 -6.19
N ALA A 451 5.67 32.78 -5.71
CA ALA A 451 4.94 31.98 -4.71
C ALA A 451 4.84 32.69 -3.37
N LYS A 452 5.90 33.38 -2.93
CA LYS A 452 5.91 34.16 -1.68
C LYS A 452 4.98 35.37 -1.76
N GLU A 453 4.90 36.04 -2.90
CA GLU A 453 4.04 37.20 -3.11
C GLU A 453 2.57 36.81 -3.29
N GLY A 454 2.29 35.71 -4.01
CA GLY A 454 0.94 35.25 -4.31
C GLY A 454 0.27 34.43 -3.20
N ARG A 455 1.02 33.92 -2.21
CA ARG A 455 0.50 33.07 -1.13
C ARG A 455 -0.37 33.84 -0.13
N ASN A 456 -1.20 33.10 0.59
CA ASN A 456 -1.81 33.61 1.82
C ASN A 456 -0.78 33.53 2.98
N PRO A 457 -0.21 34.66 3.46
CA PRO A 457 0.82 34.61 4.50
C PRO A 457 0.30 34.16 5.88
N GLU A 458 -1.00 34.08 6.08
CA GLU A 458 -1.58 33.56 7.32
C GLU A 458 -1.44 32.04 7.41
N THR A 459 -1.76 31.31 6.33
CA THR A 459 -1.90 29.86 6.36
C THR A 459 -0.92 29.10 5.44
N GLN A 460 -0.29 29.79 4.49
CA GLN A 460 0.60 29.18 3.51
C GLN A 460 2.06 29.53 3.74
N ALA A 461 2.90 28.50 3.84
CA ALA A 461 4.35 28.62 3.90
C ALA A 461 4.97 28.19 2.57
N VAL A 462 6.16 28.70 2.23
CA VAL A 462 6.92 28.34 1.04
C VAL A 462 8.36 28.03 1.41
N LEU A 463 8.85 26.87 0.98
CA LEU A 463 10.24 26.41 1.12
C LEU A 463 10.86 26.14 -0.25
N PRO A 464 11.85 26.92 -0.71
CA PRO A 464 12.55 26.64 -1.97
C PRO A 464 13.60 25.54 -1.80
N LEU A 465 13.72 24.66 -2.78
CA LEU A 465 14.80 23.70 -2.92
C LEU A 465 15.87 24.22 -3.89
N ARG A 466 17.13 24.14 -3.53
CA ARG A 466 18.25 24.53 -4.42
C ARG A 466 18.75 23.35 -5.21
N GLY A 467 18.13 23.13 -6.37
CA GLY A 467 18.48 22.02 -7.26
C GLY A 467 17.96 20.67 -6.80
N LYS A 468 18.51 19.61 -7.39
CA LYS A 468 18.06 18.23 -7.13
C LYS A 468 18.39 17.78 -5.71
N VAL A 469 17.39 17.28 -5.00
CA VAL A 469 17.54 16.72 -3.64
C VAL A 469 18.40 15.46 -3.70
N LEU A 470 19.12 15.15 -2.62
CA LEU A 470 19.88 13.91 -2.49
C LEU A 470 18.97 12.70 -2.69
N ASN A 471 19.35 11.80 -3.59
CA ASN A 471 18.67 10.51 -3.72
C ASN A 471 18.97 9.65 -2.48
N VAL A 472 17.99 9.55 -1.59
CA VAL A 472 18.12 8.83 -0.31
C VAL A 472 18.13 7.31 -0.48
N GLN A 473 17.66 6.79 -1.61
CA GLN A 473 17.73 5.35 -1.91
C GLN A 473 19.19 4.87 -2.02
N LYS A 474 20.11 5.79 -2.39
CA LYS A 474 21.54 5.55 -2.58
C LYS A 474 22.42 6.11 -1.46
N ALA A 475 21.82 6.63 -0.40
CA ALA A 475 22.56 7.40 0.60
C ALA A 475 22.43 6.80 2.00
N ARG A 476 23.57 6.74 2.69
CA ARG A 476 23.61 6.36 4.09
C ARG A 476 23.01 7.47 4.97
N LEU A 477 22.52 7.08 6.13
CA LEU A 477 21.82 7.96 7.07
C LEU A 477 22.68 9.17 7.51
N ASP A 478 23.98 9.00 7.69
CA ASP A 478 24.90 10.10 8.03
C ASP A 478 24.98 11.17 6.93
N ARG A 479 24.94 10.79 5.66
CA ARG A 479 24.89 11.72 4.52
C ARG A 479 23.53 12.42 4.41
N ILE A 480 22.44 11.69 4.70
CA ILE A 480 21.08 12.24 4.69
C ILE A 480 20.97 13.37 5.71
N TYR A 481 21.42 13.15 6.95
CA TYR A 481 21.46 14.19 7.98
C TYR A 481 22.49 15.29 7.71
N ALA A 482 23.47 15.07 6.86
CA ALA A 482 24.43 16.10 6.45
C ALA A 482 23.91 17.00 5.32
N ASN A 483 22.90 16.56 4.55
CA ASN A 483 22.36 17.32 3.43
C ASN A 483 21.49 18.48 3.91
N GLU A 484 21.79 19.71 3.44
CA GLU A 484 21.12 20.93 3.92
C GLU A 484 19.66 21.04 3.48
N GLU A 485 19.30 20.58 2.26
CA GLU A 485 17.92 20.62 1.78
C GLU A 485 17.04 19.64 2.56
N ILE A 486 17.54 18.43 2.85
CA ILE A 486 16.84 17.44 3.68
C ILE A 486 16.69 17.95 5.12
N LYS A 487 17.73 18.55 5.72
CA LYS A 487 17.63 19.18 7.03
C LYS A 487 16.56 20.28 7.03
N GLY A 488 16.53 21.09 5.97
CA GLY A 488 15.53 22.13 5.79
C GLY A 488 14.11 21.58 5.85
N MET A 489 13.85 20.50 5.11
CA MET A 489 12.54 19.82 5.09
C MET A 489 12.19 19.21 6.46
N ILE A 490 13.12 18.46 7.08
CA ILE A 490 12.91 17.86 8.42
C ILE A 490 12.55 18.94 9.44
N THR A 491 13.27 20.07 9.43
CA THR A 491 13.04 21.18 10.35
C THR A 491 11.71 21.91 10.06
N ALA A 492 11.39 22.10 8.78
CA ALA A 492 10.15 22.76 8.37
C ALA A 492 8.93 21.91 8.75
N PHE A 493 8.93 20.62 8.46
CA PHE A 493 7.81 19.72 8.78
C PHE A 493 7.65 19.53 10.30
N GLY A 494 8.76 19.48 11.05
CA GLY A 494 8.76 19.36 12.50
C GLY A 494 8.62 17.94 13.04
N THR A 495 8.28 16.96 12.21
CA THR A 495 7.97 15.58 12.61
C THR A 495 9.19 14.74 13.00
N GLY A 496 10.40 15.14 12.60
CA GLY A 496 11.55 14.23 12.63
C GLY A 496 11.48 13.16 11.52
N ILE A 497 12.41 12.22 11.53
CA ILE A 497 12.46 11.10 10.59
C ILE A 497 12.82 9.81 11.32
N HIS A 498 12.50 8.64 10.73
CA HIS A 498 12.77 7.32 11.29
C HIS A 498 12.22 7.13 12.70
N GLU A 499 13.09 6.75 13.67
CA GLU A 499 12.74 6.54 15.08
C GLU A 499 12.24 7.80 15.78
N ASP A 500 12.67 8.98 15.31
CA ASP A 500 12.28 10.26 15.87
C ASP A 500 10.97 10.81 15.24
N PHE A 501 10.39 10.07 14.27
CA PHE A 501 9.18 10.53 13.60
C PHE A 501 7.99 10.56 14.55
N ASP A 502 7.37 11.73 14.63
CA ASP A 502 6.21 11.99 15.49
C ASP A 502 5.22 12.88 14.72
N LEU A 503 4.16 12.26 14.21
CA LEU A 503 3.14 12.95 13.42
C LEU A 503 2.45 14.08 14.21
N SER A 504 2.34 13.97 15.54
CA SER A 504 1.71 15.00 16.38
C SER A 504 2.45 16.34 16.37
N LYS A 505 3.70 16.35 15.89
CA LYS A 505 4.54 17.55 15.74
C LYS A 505 4.49 18.16 14.34
N LEU A 506 3.65 17.62 13.45
CA LEU A 506 3.50 18.14 12.10
C LEU A 506 3.02 19.59 12.15
N ARG A 507 3.74 20.48 11.46
CA ARG A 507 3.46 21.92 11.46
C ARG A 507 2.50 22.36 10.37
N TYR A 508 2.33 21.56 9.33
CA TYR A 508 1.50 21.87 8.17
C TYR A 508 0.67 20.65 7.77
N HIS A 509 -0.64 20.79 7.81
CA HIS A 509 -1.57 19.69 7.47
C HIS A 509 -1.43 19.21 6.04
N LYS A 510 -1.00 20.08 5.10
CA LYS A 510 -0.70 19.73 3.72
C LYS A 510 0.74 20.08 3.37
N ILE A 511 1.45 19.12 2.82
CA ILE A 511 2.78 19.26 2.21
C ILE A 511 2.56 19.14 0.71
N ILE A 512 2.74 20.26 0.00
CA ILE A 512 2.41 20.37 -1.42
C ILE A 512 3.72 20.52 -2.19
N ILE A 513 4.00 19.55 -3.05
CA ILE A 513 5.16 19.57 -3.95
C ILE A 513 4.75 20.34 -5.20
N LEU A 514 5.46 21.42 -5.49
CA LEU A 514 5.22 22.32 -6.61
C LEU A 514 6.52 22.46 -7.41
N THR A 515 6.60 21.74 -8.51
CA THR A 515 7.76 21.70 -9.42
C THR A 515 7.35 22.11 -10.82
N ASP A 516 8.33 22.47 -11.65
CA ASP A 516 8.11 22.77 -13.05
C ASP A 516 7.51 21.56 -13.80
N ALA A 517 6.72 21.82 -14.83
CA ALA A 517 6.07 20.77 -15.63
C ALA A 517 7.02 20.17 -16.67
N ASP A 518 8.28 19.98 -16.33
CA ASP A 518 9.33 19.43 -17.17
C ASP A 518 9.93 18.14 -16.57
N VAL A 519 10.89 17.55 -17.27
CA VAL A 519 11.56 16.30 -16.84
C VAL A 519 12.39 16.48 -15.56
N ASP A 520 12.93 17.68 -15.32
CA ASP A 520 13.70 17.98 -14.11
C ASP A 520 12.79 18.14 -12.90
N GLY A 521 11.66 18.83 -13.05
CA GLY A 521 10.63 18.95 -12.03
C GLY A 521 10.00 17.60 -11.65
N ALA A 522 9.71 16.74 -12.63
CA ALA A 522 9.27 15.37 -12.40
C ALA A 522 10.31 14.55 -11.61
N HIS A 523 11.59 14.73 -11.91
CA HIS A 523 12.67 14.08 -11.17
C HIS A 523 12.78 14.60 -9.73
N ILE A 524 12.66 15.91 -9.49
CA ILE A 524 12.68 16.50 -8.15
C ILE A 524 11.49 15.97 -7.31
N SER A 525 10.28 15.94 -7.90
CA SER A 525 9.10 15.37 -7.25
C SER A 525 9.34 13.90 -6.86
N THR A 526 9.93 13.09 -7.75
CA THR A 526 10.26 11.69 -7.47
C THR A 526 11.29 11.56 -6.35
N LEU A 527 12.33 12.40 -6.31
CA LEU A 527 13.32 12.42 -5.22
C LEU A 527 12.67 12.77 -3.87
N MET A 528 11.77 13.73 -3.86
CA MET A 528 11.03 14.10 -2.65
C MET A 528 10.09 12.98 -2.18
N LEU A 529 9.34 12.36 -3.10
CA LEU A 529 8.50 11.21 -2.78
C LEU A 529 9.33 10.04 -2.25
N THR A 530 10.52 9.80 -2.82
CA THR A 530 11.48 8.79 -2.34
C THR A 530 11.91 9.09 -0.90
N PHE A 531 12.18 10.35 -0.57
CA PHE A 531 12.54 10.75 0.79
C PHE A 531 11.38 10.56 1.76
N ILE A 532 10.17 11.05 1.42
CA ILE A 532 9.00 10.93 2.29
C ILE A 532 8.61 9.45 2.47
N TYR A 533 8.61 8.66 1.39
CA TYR A 533 8.29 7.23 1.44
C TYR A 533 9.22 6.45 2.38
N ASN A 534 10.54 6.67 2.27
CA ASN A 534 11.51 5.92 3.06
C ASN A 534 11.60 6.38 4.53
N PHE A 535 11.34 7.66 4.83
CA PHE A 535 11.66 8.24 6.14
C PHE A 535 10.45 8.82 6.90
N MET A 536 9.34 9.08 6.21
CA MET A 536 8.11 9.67 6.77
C MET A 536 6.84 9.05 6.14
N PRO A 537 6.72 7.71 5.98
CA PRO A 537 5.62 7.09 5.24
C PRO A 537 4.24 7.42 5.82
N GLU A 538 4.14 7.69 7.11
CA GLU A 538 2.89 8.08 7.76
C GLU A 538 2.30 9.39 7.20
N LEU A 539 3.13 10.29 6.67
CA LEU A 539 2.63 11.51 6.02
C LEU A 539 1.80 11.18 4.77
N ILE A 540 2.20 10.14 4.01
CA ILE A 540 1.45 9.67 2.85
C ILE A 540 0.20 8.91 3.31
N ARG A 541 0.33 7.96 4.26
CA ARG A 541 -0.80 7.16 4.78
C ARG A 541 -1.93 8.01 5.34
N LYS A 542 -1.58 9.08 6.05
CA LYS A 542 -2.56 10.01 6.64
C LYS A 542 -3.02 11.09 5.67
N GLY A 543 -2.48 11.11 4.43
CA GLY A 543 -2.93 11.98 3.36
C GLY A 543 -2.49 13.43 3.49
N HIS A 544 -1.29 13.65 3.98
CA HIS A 544 -0.72 14.99 4.13
C HIS A 544 0.11 15.42 2.92
N VAL A 545 0.38 14.54 1.93
CA VAL A 545 1.27 14.80 0.79
C VAL A 545 0.47 14.99 -0.49
N TYR A 546 0.76 16.07 -1.22
CA TYR A 546 0.09 16.45 -2.44
C TYR A 546 1.08 16.88 -3.52
N LEU A 547 0.71 16.68 -4.79
CA LEU A 547 1.36 17.26 -5.96
C LEU A 547 0.47 18.38 -6.49
N ALA A 548 1.00 19.58 -6.61
CA ALA A 548 0.30 20.67 -7.27
C ALA A 548 0.25 20.44 -8.78
N GLN A 549 -0.83 20.86 -9.40
CA GLN A 549 -1.02 20.79 -10.86
C GLN A 549 -1.13 22.21 -11.41
N PRO A 550 -0.01 22.87 -11.77
CA PRO A 550 -0.08 24.14 -12.45
C PRO A 550 -0.60 23.94 -13.88
N PRO A 551 -1.20 24.96 -14.52
CA PRO A 551 -1.63 24.86 -15.91
C PRO A 551 -0.43 24.76 -16.86
N LEU A 552 -0.60 24.06 -17.97
CA LEU A 552 0.39 23.96 -19.05
C LEU A 552 0.27 25.12 -20.04
N PHE A 553 -0.93 25.67 -20.22
CA PHE A 553 -1.21 26.73 -21.16
C PHE A 553 -2.02 27.86 -20.54
N THR A 554 -1.70 29.09 -20.94
CA THR A 554 -2.58 30.24 -20.78
C THR A 554 -3.05 30.71 -22.15
N ILE A 555 -4.34 31.03 -22.25
CA ILE A 555 -4.99 31.49 -23.47
C ILE A 555 -5.67 32.81 -23.14
N GLN A 556 -5.22 33.88 -23.76
CA GLN A 556 -5.80 35.20 -23.58
C GLN A 556 -6.68 35.56 -24.76
N LYS A 557 -7.96 35.85 -24.52
CA LYS A 557 -8.91 36.34 -25.53
C LYS A 557 -9.85 37.36 -24.94
N ASN A 558 -10.02 38.51 -25.61
CA ASN A 558 -10.94 39.58 -25.18
C ASN A 558 -10.75 40.02 -23.71
N LYS A 559 -9.49 40.11 -23.26
CA LYS A 559 -9.11 40.42 -21.86
C LYS A 559 -9.54 39.35 -20.82
N LYS A 560 -9.93 38.19 -21.25
CA LYS A 560 -10.16 37.02 -20.36
C LYS A 560 -9.03 36.05 -20.51
N HIS A 561 -8.60 35.50 -19.38
CA HIS A 561 -7.61 34.43 -19.30
C HIS A 561 -8.34 33.10 -19.15
N TYR A 562 -7.86 32.09 -19.86
CA TYR A 562 -8.28 30.70 -19.74
C TYR A 562 -7.03 29.87 -19.54
N TYR A 563 -7.13 28.86 -18.68
CA TYR A 563 -6.02 27.98 -18.36
C TYR A 563 -6.37 26.57 -18.80
N ALA A 564 -5.39 25.85 -19.36
CA ALA A 564 -5.53 24.46 -19.74
C ALA A 564 -4.44 23.61 -19.09
N TYR A 565 -4.84 22.48 -18.56
CA TYR A 565 -3.99 21.55 -17.81
C TYR A 565 -3.56 20.34 -18.66
N SER A 566 -4.08 20.20 -19.87
CA SER A 566 -3.68 19.20 -20.86
C SER A 566 -3.82 19.75 -22.28
N ASP A 567 -3.19 19.06 -23.25
CA ASP A 567 -3.35 19.39 -24.68
C ASP A 567 -4.79 19.22 -25.16
N GLU A 568 -5.53 18.21 -24.66
CA GLU A 568 -6.93 17.97 -24.98
C GLU A 568 -7.80 19.13 -24.46
N GLU A 569 -7.58 19.56 -23.24
CA GLU A 569 -8.28 20.68 -22.65
C GLU A 569 -7.99 21.98 -23.40
N TYR A 570 -6.74 22.22 -23.76
CA TYR A 570 -6.34 23.32 -24.60
C TYR A 570 -7.10 23.34 -25.93
N GLN A 571 -7.18 22.20 -26.62
CA GLN A 571 -7.91 22.09 -27.89
C GLN A 571 -9.43 22.29 -27.69
N ARG A 572 -9.99 21.82 -26.58
CA ARG A 572 -11.39 22.02 -26.21
C ARG A 572 -11.70 23.51 -26.02
N ILE A 573 -10.89 24.19 -25.22
CA ILE A 573 -11.06 25.63 -24.96
C ILE A 573 -10.95 26.43 -26.27
N LEU A 574 -9.97 26.16 -27.14
CA LEU A 574 -9.84 26.85 -28.43
C LEU A 574 -11.05 26.64 -29.35
N LYS A 575 -11.66 25.45 -29.32
CA LYS A 575 -12.90 25.18 -30.08
C LYS A 575 -14.09 25.99 -29.54
N GLU A 576 -14.19 26.15 -28.23
CA GLU A 576 -15.29 26.87 -27.57
C GLU A 576 -15.20 28.38 -27.78
N ILE A 577 -14.01 28.96 -27.60
CA ILE A 577 -13.82 30.40 -27.69
C ILE A 577 -13.48 30.88 -29.11
N GLY A 578 -13.10 29.96 -30.02
CA GLY A 578 -12.57 30.24 -31.36
C GLY A 578 -11.09 30.64 -31.34
N SER A 579 -10.33 30.23 -32.34
CA SER A 579 -8.88 30.48 -32.41
C SER A 579 -8.50 31.91 -32.85
N ASP A 580 -9.38 32.59 -33.59
CA ASP A 580 -9.09 33.93 -34.10
C ASP A 580 -8.95 34.96 -32.98
N GLY A 581 -7.77 35.62 -32.92
CA GLY A 581 -7.46 36.66 -31.93
C GLY A 581 -7.21 36.11 -30.50
N ALA A 582 -7.02 34.81 -30.36
CA ALA A 582 -6.52 34.21 -29.13
C ALA A 582 -4.98 34.24 -29.09
N ASP A 583 -4.43 34.81 -28.03
CA ASP A 583 -2.98 34.73 -27.72
C ASP A 583 -2.76 33.54 -26.78
N VAL A 584 -1.87 32.64 -27.21
CA VAL A 584 -1.59 31.37 -26.50
C VAL A 584 -0.15 31.34 -26.07
N SER A 585 0.09 31.09 -24.81
CA SER A 585 1.43 30.83 -24.27
C SER A 585 1.46 29.49 -23.55
N ARG A 586 2.53 28.71 -23.75
CA ARG A 586 2.81 27.50 -22.99
C ARG A 586 3.80 27.81 -21.90
N PHE A 587 3.46 27.52 -20.67
CA PHE A 587 4.39 27.63 -19.54
C PHE A 587 5.42 26.51 -19.59
N LYS A 588 6.70 26.85 -19.55
CA LYS A 588 7.82 25.91 -19.45
C LYS A 588 8.27 25.67 -18.02
N GLY A 589 7.94 26.62 -17.14
CA GLY A 589 8.25 26.52 -15.72
C GLY A 589 7.50 27.58 -14.91
N LEU A 590 7.46 27.37 -13.58
CA LEU A 590 6.79 28.25 -12.61
C LEU A 590 7.32 29.68 -12.61
N GLY A 591 8.59 29.87 -12.98
CA GLY A 591 9.21 31.18 -13.10
C GLY A 591 8.70 32.03 -14.26
N GLU A 592 7.95 31.47 -15.20
CA GLU A 592 7.30 32.19 -16.30
C GLU A 592 5.91 32.70 -15.95
N MET A 593 5.32 32.15 -14.87
CA MET A 593 4.03 32.61 -14.34
C MET A 593 4.21 33.90 -13.53
N ASN A 594 3.34 34.85 -13.77
CA ASN A 594 3.28 36.01 -12.87
C ASN A 594 2.60 35.64 -11.54
N THR A 595 2.71 36.54 -10.54
CA THR A 595 2.18 36.29 -9.20
C THR A 595 0.68 36.02 -9.19
N GLU A 596 -0.10 36.76 -9.99
CA GLU A 596 -1.57 36.64 -10.07
C GLU A 596 -1.96 35.29 -10.70
N GLU A 597 -1.30 34.89 -11.80
CA GLU A 597 -1.53 33.59 -12.45
C GLU A 597 -1.23 32.42 -11.50
N LEU A 598 -0.08 32.49 -10.80
CA LEU A 598 0.29 31.44 -9.85
C LEU A 598 -0.67 31.37 -8.66
N GLN A 599 -1.11 32.52 -8.16
CA GLN A 599 -2.10 32.61 -7.10
C GLN A 599 -3.41 31.96 -7.54
N GLU A 600 -3.99 32.42 -8.64
CA GLU A 600 -5.31 32.00 -9.13
C GLU A 600 -5.39 30.53 -9.51
N THR A 601 -4.30 29.96 -10.07
CA THR A 601 -4.33 28.60 -10.62
C THR A 601 -3.74 27.54 -9.70
N THR A 602 -2.87 27.92 -8.76
CA THR A 602 -2.02 26.94 -8.03
C THR A 602 -2.02 27.14 -6.52
N LEU A 603 -2.11 28.37 -6.01
CA LEU A 603 -2.02 28.63 -4.57
C LEU A 603 -3.39 28.76 -3.90
N ASP A 604 -4.39 29.35 -4.58
CA ASP A 604 -5.71 29.56 -4.00
C ASP A 604 -6.43 28.24 -3.77
N PRO A 605 -6.85 27.92 -2.54
CA PRO A 605 -7.59 26.70 -2.21
C PRO A 605 -8.89 26.50 -3.00
N GLU A 606 -9.54 27.60 -3.44
CA GLU A 606 -10.83 27.59 -4.13
C GLU A 606 -10.72 27.14 -5.60
N THR A 607 -9.56 27.40 -6.25
CA THR A 607 -9.42 27.28 -7.71
C THR A 607 -8.35 26.27 -8.14
N ARG A 608 -7.41 25.96 -7.26
CA ARG A 608 -6.29 25.06 -7.57
C ARG A 608 -6.68 23.58 -7.68
N THR A 609 -5.89 22.84 -8.44
CA THR A 609 -5.97 21.37 -8.48
C THR A 609 -4.78 20.74 -7.77
N LEU A 610 -5.06 19.85 -6.82
CA LEU A 610 -4.05 19.06 -6.09
C LEU A 610 -4.30 17.57 -6.29
N LEU A 611 -3.24 16.83 -6.64
CA LEU A 611 -3.24 15.37 -6.62
C LEU A 611 -2.77 14.89 -5.26
N ARG A 612 -3.63 14.20 -4.53
CA ARG A 612 -3.26 13.58 -3.26
C ARG A 612 -2.43 12.33 -3.52
N VAL A 613 -1.26 12.26 -2.89
CA VAL A 613 -0.42 11.06 -2.93
C VAL A 613 -0.99 10.03 -1.95
N ASN A 614 -1.32 8.87 -2.45
CA ASN A 614 -1.85 7.77 -1.66
C ASN A 614 -0.90 6.57 -1.71
N MET A 615 -0.90 5.76 -0.65
CA MET A 615 -0.25 4.46 -0.63
C MET A 615 -1.11 3.48 0.17
N SER A 616 -1.11 2.23 -0.25
CA SER A 616 -1.70 1.13 0.49
C SER A 616 -0.59 0.27 1.10
N ASP A 617 -0.83 -0.25 2.31
CA ASP A 617 0.11 -1.21 2.93
C ASP A 617 0.13 -2.55 2.19
N GLU A 618 -0.93 -2.86 1.44
CA GLU A 618 -1.01 -4.03 0.56
C GLU A 618 -0.04 -3.92 -0.62
N ASP A 619 0.23 -2.68 -1.10
CA ASP A 619 1.11 -2.41 -2.23
C ASP A 619 2.57 -2.20 -1.82
N LYS A 620 2.90 -2.31 -0.52
CA LYS A 620 4.24 -1.98 -0.01
C LYS A 620 5.36 -2.71 -0.75
N ALA A 621 5.18 -4.00 -1.03
CA ALA A 621 6.18 -4.79 -1.76
C ALA A 621 6.44 -4.24 -3.17
N GLU A 622 5.39 -3.86 -3.89
CA GLU A 622 5.48 -3.29 -5.23
C GLU A 622 6.06 -1.88 -5.21
N LEU A 623 5.69 -1.06 -4.23
CA LEU A 623 6.27 0.27 -4.03
C LEU A 623 7.77 0.18 -3.74
N ASP A 624 8.20 -0.74 -2.88
CA ASP A 624 9.63 -0.98 -2.59
C ASP A 624 10.39 -1.41 -3.86
N ILE A 625 9.80 -2.26 -4.70
CA ILE A 625 10.39 -2.66 -5.99
C ILE A 625 10.45 -1.47 -6.93
N THR A 626 9.38 -0.69 -7.04
CA THR A 626 9.30 0.47 -7.94
C THR A 626 10.34 1.53 -7.56
N PHE A 627 10.43 1.92 -6.28
CA PHE A 627 11.45 2.87 -5.83
C PHE A 627 12.87 2.31 -6.01
N THR A 628 13.08 1.00 -5.78
CA THR A 628 14.39 0.36 -6.02
C THR A 628 14.74 0.37 -7.50
N THR A 629 13.81 0.04 -8.39
CA THR A 629 14.00 0.03 -9.84
C THR A 629 14.32 1.42 -10.38
N LEU A 630 13.51 2.41 -10.00
CA LEU A 630 13.62 3.76 -10.53
C LEU A 630 14.78 4.55 -9.90
N MET A 631 15.01 4.40 -8.59
CA MET A 631 15.90 5.25 -7.81
C MET A 631 17.12 4.51 -7.26
N GLY A 632 17.20 3.18 -7.39
CA GLY A 632 18.31 2.35 -6.93
C GLY A 632 19.59 2.48 -7.78
N ASP A 633 20.67 1.82 -7.36
CA ASP A 633 21.98 1.90 -8.01
C ASP A 633 22.04 1.10 -9.32
N GLN A 634 21.31 -0.01 -9.43
CA GLN A 634 21.33 -0.86 -10.60
C GLN A 634 20.67 -0.20 -11.80
N VAL A 635 21.38 -0.19 -12.94
CA VAL A 635 20.91 0.46 -14.18
C VAL A 635 19.98 -0.45 -14.97
N GLU A 636 20.29 -1.75 -15.02
CA GLU A 636 19.58 -2.69 -15.89
C GLU A 636 18.08 -2.83 -15.57
N PRO A 637 17.63 -2.94 -14.29
CA PRO A 637 16.20 -2.98 -13.98
C PRO A 637 15.44 -1.72 -14.43
N ARG A 638 16.10 -0.55 -14.35
CA ARG A 638 15.52 0.71 -14.80
C ARG A 638 15.41 0.76 -16.32
N ARG A 639 16.42 0.26 -17.03
CA ARG A 639 16.40 0.14 -18.48
C ARG A 639 15.29 -0.79 -18.95
N GLU A 640 15.17 -1.98 -18.36
CA GLU A 640 14.08 -2.93 -18.63
C GLU A 640 12.71 -2.29 -18.41
N PHE A 641 12.54 -1.54 -17.31
CA PHE A 641 11.31 -0.81 -17.02
C PHE A 641 10.98 0.22 -18.10
N ILE A 642 11.94 1.00 -18.54
CA ILE A 642 11.75 1.99 -19.62
C ILE A 642 11.36 1.31 -20.93
N GLU A 643 12.06 0.23 -21.32
CA GLU A 643 11.78 -0.51 -22.55
C GLU A 643 10.37 -1.13 -22.54
N GLN A 644 9.94 -1.68 -21.42
CA GLN A 644 8.61 -2.28 -21.27
C GLN A 644 7.46 -1.25 -21.31
N ASN A 645 7.71 -0.06 -20.79
CA ASN A 645 6.69 0.97 -20.64
C ASN A 645 6.74 2.07 -21.74
N ALA A 646 7.77 2.08 -22.61
CA ALA A 646 7.96 3.11 -23.65
C ALA A 646 6.73 3.28 -24.57
N ARG A 647 6.02 2.19 -24.85
CA ARG A 647 4.81 2.20 -25.69
C ARG A 647 3.61 2.96 -25.10
N TYR A 648 3.62 3.20 -23.80
CA TYR A 648 2.54 3.90 -23.10
C TYR A 648 2.82 5.40 -22.93
N VAL A 649 4.02 5.84 -23.29
CA VAL A 649 4.40 7.25 -23.21
C VAL A 649 3.79 8.00 -24.37
N THR A 650 2.84 8.88 -24.08
CA THR A 650 2.14 9.70 -25.08
C THR A 650 2.74 11.11 -25.22
N ASN A 651 3.40 11.60 -24.18
CA ASN A 651 3.95 12.96 -24.10
C ASN A 651 5.47 12.87 -23.98
N LEU A 652 6.17 12.80 -25.10
CA LEU A 652 7.62 13.01 -25.14
C LEU A 652 7.86 14.50 -25.40
N ASP A 653 8.51 15.18 -24.47
CA ASP A 653 9.02 16.53 -24.65
C ASP A 653 10.29 16.40 -25.51
N ILE A 654 10.12 16.47 -26.86
CA ILE A 654 11.19 16.37 -27.86
C ILE A 654 11.48 17.74 -28.40
#